data_3d6d22e0988674d88d87d13ecddfc605
#
_entry.id   3d6d22e0988674d88d87d13ecddfc605
#
_cell.length_a   1.000
_cell.length_b   1.000
_cell.length_c   1.000
_cell.angle_alpha   90.00
_cell.angle_beta   90.00
_cell.angle_gamma   90.00
#
_symmetry.space_group_name_H-M   'P 1'
#
loop_
_entity.id
_entity.type
_entity.pdbx_description
1 polymer ?
#
loop_
_entity_poly.entity_id
_entity_poly.type
_entity_poly.pdbx_seq_one_letter_code
_entity_poly.pdbx_strand_id
1 'polypeptide(L)'
;MHERRNRRTWITKLMRIPVMAPCLLLSLCMPLFAHGDDLESPLDDIFPRDEVLQIDITVDQDDWDEIRKQTRSFAEALGPSRQFETVESPFSYVTADVTINGVRFQNVGLRKKGFLGSLDERRPSLKVKLDKYENGRNIDGRVILTLNNNKQDTTLMSQFIGYELFRNSGVPAPRAALANVTVNGENLGVYSHIDSVRDPFLVDAFGNEDGTLYEGTVVDFFDDWAGGFERKSGPKKSGLARLDGLIEALDIEDDARAEQAIWKVVDQDAFYTFWAMEGLLSFWDGYSGNRNNFFVYDDPETGTLHFIPWGADVMFETYSKLGEDPASPRSVRTVGRLAYRLYQIPSVRVRYAETMRRLLTDVWDEDVILAEIDRVESMAREHLSDSQRRSFDPDRIREFVKNRRAMIEPEISGEDMPLWTQKPEPPPVIGGNETADQSLFAAARLGDVAAIKAHLEDGTDVNARDEGGGSALGMAAVAGRLEAMRSLIDQGADLDATANDGGVPLHGAAFFGRYDVVEVLLTSGADPNIRNNEGYTPMDVTAAPWNQDMQGLAEFVADLIGVSFDMDEVKANRPRVVGLLAEHGGTYSVMLPKPAGSAVWSAARDGNLPALEKTLDDGADPDRLDDKGISPLSWAAIMGQDDAIKMLLKKDADINRPNADGGTPLHAAAFLGRASTVRLLLERGADRDIRNNNGQTALDSIATGWNQQMRGIVEYIAGLLSVPVDPDKVGLAWPGIIEQLRAVKR
;
A
#
# COMPACT_ATOMS: atom_id res chain seq x y z
N MET A 1 28.28 -5.62 -67.23
CA MET A 1 27.74 -5.23 -68.52
C MET A 1 26.48 -4.43 -68.27
N HIS A 2 26.65 -3.21 -68.50
CA HIS A 2 25.85 -2.18 -69.16
C HIS A 2 24.52 -1.87 -68.52
N GLU A 3 24.46 -0.77 -67.92
CA GLU A 3 24.43 0.69 -68.33
C GLU A 3 22.98 1.17 -68.46
N ARG A 4 22.67 2.11 -67.61
CA ARG A 4 22.58 3.58 -67.81
C ARG A 4 21.15 4.06 -68.16
N ARG A 5 20.72 4.95 -67.41
CA ARG A 5 20.59 6.44 -67.55
C ARG A 5 19.21 6.86 -68.09
N ASN A 6 18.54 7.87 -67.75
CA ASN A 6 18.80 9.17 -67.16
C ASN A 6 17.52 10.01 -67.30
N ARG A 7 17.20 10.77 -66.29
CA ARG A 7 17.00 12.24 -66.29
C ARG A 7 15.80 12.95 -66.95
N ARG A 8 15.19 13.80 -66.14
CA ARG A 8 14.87 15.24 -66.34
C ARG A 8 13.58 15.54 -67.12
N THR A 9 12.80 16.48 -66.85
CA THR A 9 12.65 17.73 -66.09
C THR A 9 11.60 18.61 -66.76
N TRP A 10 10.99 19.52 -65.99
CA TRP A 10 10.49 20.82 -66.35
C TRP A 10 9.06 20.95 -66.98
N ILE A 11 8.18 21.78 -66.60
CA ILE A 11 7.99 23.15 -66.12
C ILE A 11 6.57 23.62 -66.59
N THR A 12 5.81 24.18 -65.66
CA THR A 12 4.99 25.39 -65.65
C THR A 12 4.02 25.74 -66.84
N LYS A 13 2.81 26.13 -66.52
CA LYS A 13 2.15 27.47 -66.55
C LYS A 13 0.62 27.32 -66.63
N LEU A 14 -0.09 27.82 -65.65
CA LEU A 14 -0.80 29.12 -65.54
C LEU A 14 -1.92 29.34 -66.61
N MET A 15 -3.16 29.45 -66.25
CA MET A 15 -3.97 30.66 -66.25
C MET A 15 -5.47 30.42 -66.54
N ARG A 16 -6.28 30.94 -65.64
CA ARG A 16 -7.46 31.81 -65.75
C ARG A 16 -8.86 31.22 -65.98
N ILE A 17 -9.67 31.59 -65.01
CA ILE A 17 -11.13 31.67 -64.83
C ILE A 17 -11.83 32.46 -65.96
N PRO A 18 -13.18 32.28 -66.27
CA PRO A 18 -14.22 32.86 -65.43
C PRO A 18 -15.59 32.12 -65.37
N VAL A 19 -16.21 32.22 -64.19
CA VAL A 19 -17.58 32.67 -63.85
C VAL A 19 -18.74 32.36 -64.79
N MET A 20 -19.77 31.63 -64.31
CA MET A 20 -21.16 32.06 -64.11
C MET A 20 -22.09 30.90 -63.65
N ALA A 21 -22.90 31.22 -62.66
CA ALA A 21 -24.04 30.43 -62.15
C ALA A 21 -25.31 30.70 -63.00
N PRO A 22 -26.54 30.26 -62.63
CA PRO A 22 -27.02 29.11 -61.85
C PRO A 22 -28.11 28.32 -62.56
N CYS A 23 -28.53 27.13 -62.07
CA CYS A 23 -29.96 26.71 -62.16
C CYS A 23 -30.24 25.49 -61.26
N LEU A 24 -31.31 25.56 -60.49
CA LEU A 24 -31.96 24.51 -59.71
C LEU A 24 -32.31 23.28 -60.52
N LEU A 25 -32.17 22.09 -59.90
CA LEU A 25 -33.12 21.00 -60.04
C LEU A 25 -32.95 19.98 -58.92
N LEU A 26 -34.05 19.72 -58.21
CA LEU A 26 -34.20 18.62 -57.25
C LEU A 26 -33.99 17.26 -57.91
N SER A 27 -33.27 16.36 -57.25
CA SER A 27 -33.49 14.92 -57.43
C SER A 27 -32.91 14.13 -56.23
N LEU A 28 -33.73 13.28 -55.68
CA LEU A 28 -33.53 12.20 -54.73
C LEU A 28 -32.07 11.67 -54.64
N CYS A 29 -31.49 11.70 -53.43
CA CYS A 29 -30.33 10.89 -53.08
C CYS A 29 -30.71 9.80 -52.09
N MET A 30 -30.55 8.58 -52.50
CA MET A 30 -30.30 7.44 -51.58
C MET A 30 -28.89 7.59 -50.99
N PRO A 31 -28.67 7.16 -49.75
CA PRO A 31 -27.34 7.24 -49.17
C PRO A 31 -26.44 6.13 -49.72
N LEU A 32 -25.36 6.51 -50.40
CA LEU A 32 -24.18 5.65 -50.58
C LEU A 32 -23.50 5.47 -49.20
N PHE A 33 -23.23 4.22 -48.87
CA PHE A 33 -22.34 3.87 -47.79
C PHE A 33 -20.93 4.41 -48.12
N ALA A 34 -20.50 5.44 -47.41
CA ALA A 34 -19.11 5.86 -47.37
C ALA A 34 -18.35 4.98 -46.39
N HIS A 35 -17.21 4.47 -46.82
CA HIS A 35 -16.23 3.80 -46.01
C HIS A 35 -15.61 4.82 -45.01
N GLY A 36 -15.26 4.32 -43.81
CA GLY A 36 -14.85 5.06 -42.65
C GLY A 36 -13.88 6.20 -42.93
N ASP A 37 -14.37 7.40 -42.74
CA ASP A 37 -13.53 8.55 -42.43
C ASP A 37 -13.27 8.52 -40.91
N ASP A 38 -12.02 8.65 -40.54
CA ASP A 38 -11.60 8.92 -39.17
C ASP A 38 -12.42 10.09 -38.63
N LEU A 39 -13.37 9.81 -37.75
CA LEU A 39 -14.12 10.86 -37.07
C LEU A 39 -13.14 11.50 -36.06
N GLU A 40 -12.49 12.59 -36.48
CA GLU A 40 -11.84 13.48 -35.52
C GLU A 40 -12.83 13.79 -34.40
N SER A 41 -12.43 13.45 -33.17
CA SER A 41 -13.25 13.72 -32.00
C SER A 41 -13.41 15.25 -31.87
N PRO A 42 -14.62 15.76 -31.60
CA PRO A 42 -14.82 17.18 -31.34
C PRO A 42 -14.21 17.65 -30.00
N LEU A 43 -13.49 16.77 -29.28
CA LEU A 43 -12.72 17.09 -28.08
C LEU A 43 -11.28 17.42 -28.46
N ASP A 44 -10.92 18.70 -28.33
CA ASP A 44 -9.59 19.19 -28.68
C ASP A 44 -8.54 18.83 -27.62
N ASP A 45 -8.91 18.64 -26.34
CA ASP A 45 -8.00 18.24 -25.27
C ASP A 45 -8.76 17.44 -24.17
N ILE A 46 -8.16 16.34 -23.73
CA ILE A 46 -8.62 15.54 -22.58
C ILE A 46 -7.72 15.70 -21.35
N PHE A 47 -6.74 16.60 -21.41
CA PHE A 47 -5.86 16.96 -20.30
C PHE A 47 -5.84 18.48 -20.05
N PRO A 48 -7.02 19.11 -19.91
CA PRO A 48 -7.07 20.56 -19.68
C PRO A 48 -6.42 20.90 -18.33
N ARG A 49 -5.72 22.04 -18.33
CA ARG A 49 -5.11 22.52 -17.08
C ARG A 49 -6.04 23.39 -16.26
N ASP A 50 -6.93 24.14 -16.93
CA ASP A 50 -7.69 25.25 -16.35
C ASP A 50 -9.16 24.92 -16.10
N GLU A 51 -9.56 23.69 -16.36
CA GLU A 51 -10.92 23.20 -16.12
C GLU A 51 -10.93 21.76 -15.62
N VAL A 52 -12.04 21.38 -14.98
CA VAL A 52 -12.28 20.00 -14.53
C VAL A 52 -13.14 19.30 -15.58
N LEU A 53 -12.61 18.21 -16.18
CA LEU A 53 -13.35 17.39 -17.12
C LEU A 53 -14.65 16.88 -16.50
N GLN A 54 -15.76 16.99 -17.21
CA GLN A 54 -17.01 16.38 -16.82
C GLN A 54 -17.13 15.01 -17.49
N ILE A 55 -17.14 13.94 -16.71
CA ILE A 55 -17.22 12.57 -17.19
C ILE A 55 -18.47 11.90 -16.62
N ASP A 56 -19.48 11.72 -17.48
CA ASP A 56 -20.72 11.05 -17.12
C ASP A 56 -20.74 9.64 -17.71
N ILE A 57 -20.85 8.64 -16.86
CA ILE A 57 -20.87 7.22 -17.23
C ILE A 57 -22.28 6.67 -17.01
N THR A 58 -22.83 6.06 -18.04
CA THR A 58 -24.09 5.30 -17.96
C THR A 58 -23.79 3.83 -18.20
N VAL A 59 -24.12 2.98 -17.25
CA VAL A 59 -23.86 1.54 -17.26
C VAL A 59 -25.05 0.81 -16.65
N ASP A 60 -25.30 -0.44 -17.05
CA ASP A 60 -26.30 -1.27 -16.38
C ASP A 60 -26.00 -1.38 -14.88
N GLN A 61 -27.04 -1.37 -14.04
CA GLN A 61 -26.86 -1.32 -12.60
C GLN A 61 -26.25 -2.62 -12.04
N ASP A 62 -26.63 -3.77 -12.59
CA ASP A 62 -26.08 -5.06 -12.16
C ASP A 62 -24.61 -5.17 -12.58
N ASP A 63 -24.27 -4.74 -13.80
CA ASP A 63 -22.89 -4.64 -14.28
C ASP A 63 -22.04 -3.68 -13.42
N TRP A 64 -22.60 -2.52 -13.02
CA TRP A 64 -21.93 -1.59 -12.13
C TRP A 64 -21.64 -2.21 -10.76
N ASP A 65 -22.65 -2.87 -10.19
CA ASP A 65 -22.54 -3.53 -8.90
C ASP A 65 -21.57 -4.72 -8.93
N GLU A 66 -21.44 -5.40 -10.05
CA GLU A 66 -20.43 -6.44 -10.25
C GLU A 66 -19.03 -5.84 -10.29
N ILE A 67 -18.74 -4.90 -11.22
CA ILE A 67 -17.35 -4.42 -11.41
C ILE A 67 -16.82 -3.63 -10.21
N ARG A 68 -17.64 -2.82 -9.52
CA ARG A 68 -17.19 -2.03 -8.37
C ARG A 68 -16.80 -2.89 -7.17
N LYS A 69 -17.37 -4.10 -7.03
CA LYS A 69 -17.06 -5.06 -5.97
C LYS A 69 -15.87 -5.97 -6.31
N GLN A 70 -15.45 -6.03 -7.58
CA GLN A 70 -14.25 -6.80 -7.93
C GLN A 70 -13.05 -6.32 -7.12
N THR A 71 -12.25 -7.24 -6.65
CA THR A 71 -11.06 -6.98 -5.85
C THR A 71 -9.88 -7.81 -6.36
N ARG A 72 -8.73 -7.60 -5.78
CA ARG A 72 -7.52 -8.38 -6.00
C ARG A 72 -7.08 -8.94 -4.66
N SER A 73 -6.73 -10.22 -4.60
CA SER A 73 -6.18 -10.79 -3.37
C SER A 73 -4.78 -10.23 -3.10
N PHE A 74 -4.42 -10.14 -1.83
CA PHE A 74 -3.10 -9.69 -1.41
C PHE A 74 -2.00 -10.64 -1.93
N ALA A 75 -2.26 -11.95 -1.91
CA ALA A 75 -1.36 -12.99 -2.43
C ALA A 75 -1.07 -12.84 -3.91
N GLU A 76 -2.12 -12.65 -4.74
CA GLU A 76 -1.94 -12.41 -6.17
C GLU A 76 -1.16 -11.12 -6.46
N ALA A 77 -1.34 -10.11 -5.59
CA ALA A 77 -0.70 -8.82 -5.76
C ALA A 77 0.77 -8.80 -5.37
N LEU A 78 1.13 -9.45 -4.25
CA LEU A 78 2.45 -9.39 -3.61
C LEU A 78 3.05 -10.77 -3.32
N GLY A 79 2.44 -11.86 -3.80
CA GLY A 79 2.93 -13.21 -3.63
C GLY A 79 4.29 -13.45 -4.32
N PRO A 80 5.01 -14.51 -3.91
CA PRO A 80 6.37 -14.79 -4.38
C PRO A 80 6.49 -14.97 -5.90
N SER A 81 5.46 -15.50 -6.55
CA SER A 81 5.42 -15.67 -8.01
C SER A 81 5.53 -14.33 -8.76
N ARG A 82 5.20 -13.23 -8.10
CA ARG A 82 5.26 -11.86 -8.66
C ARG A 82 6.63 -11.47 -9.16
N GLN A 83 7.67 -12.03 -8.58
CA GLN A 83 9.07 -11.77 -8.98
C GLN A 83 9.44 -12.40 -10.32
N PHE A 84 8.76 -13.49 -10.67
CA PHE A 84 9.09 -14.32 -11.85
C PHE A 84 8.02 -14.22 -12.95
N GLU A 85 6.80 -13.88 -12.58
CA GLU A 85 5.65 -13.87 -13.48
C GLU A 85 4.81 -12.61 -13.31
N THR A 86 4.24 -12.16 -14.43
CA THR A 86 3.28 -11.06 -14.41
C THR A 86 1.91 -11.55 -13.96
N VAL A 87 1.22 -10.79 -13.13
CA VAL A 87 -0.12 -11.15 -12.66
C VAL A 87 -1.18 -10.55 -13.56
N GLU A 88 -2.04 -11.40 -14.10
CA GLU A 88 -3.17 -10.94 -14.89
C GLU A 88 -4.13 -10.05 -14.07
N SER A 89 -4.75 -9.09 -14.76
CA SER A 89 -5.72 -8.21 -14.12
C SER A 89 -6.99 -8.99 -13.80
N PRO A 90 -7.46 -9.04 -12.53
CA PRO A 90 -8.69 -9.75 -12.16
C PRO A 90 -9.94 -9.00 -12.61
N PHE A 91 -9.82 -7.79 -13.17
CA PHE A 91 -10.95 -6.91 -13.46
C PHE A 91 -11.49 -7.15 -14.88
N SER A 92 -12.77 -7.46 -14.98
CA SER A 92 -13.50 -7.65 -16.23
C SER A 92 -14.04 -6.33 -16.81
N TYR A 93 -14.27 -6.31 -18.12
CA TYR A 93 -14.93 -5.19 -18.80
C TYR A 93 -16.42 -5.44 -18.94
N VAL A 94 -17.23 -4.41 -18.65
CA VAL A 94 -18.64 -4.32 -18.99
C VAL A 94 -18.86 -3.24 -20.05
N THR A 95 -20.01 -3.25 -20.71
CA THR A 95 -20.38 -2.24 -21.70
C THR A 95 -20.99 -1.02 -21.01
N ALA A 96 -20.54 0.17 -21.40
CA ALA A 96 -21.06 1.44 -20.89
C ALA A 96 -21.13 2.49 -21.99
N ASP A 97 -21.85 3.58 -21.73
CA ASP A 97 -21.78 4.83 -22.49
C ASP A 97 -21.06 5.86 -21.63
N VAL A 98 -20.19 6.65 -22.25
CA VAL A 98 -19.45 7.72 -21.55
C VAL A 98 -19.64 9.04 -22.28
N THR A 99 -19.95 10.08 -21.54
CA THR A 99 -20.00 11.46 -22.05
C THR A 99 -18.85 12.25 -21.42
N ILE A 100 -18.01 12.87 -22.25
CA ILE A 100 -16.86 13.68 -21.82
C ILE A 100 -17.08 15.10 -22.31
N ASN A 101 -17.19 16.07 -21.40
CA ASN A 101 -17.50 17.47 -21.74
C ASN A 101 -18.65 17.62 -22.77
N GLY A 102 -19.70 16.80 -22.64
CA GLY A 102 -20.87 16.78 -23.53
C GLY A 102 -20.73 15.92 -24.79
N VAL A 103 -19.56 15.40 -25.11
CA VAL A 103 -19.34 14.47 -26.26
C VAL A 103 -19.55 13.04 -25.82
N ARG A 104 -20.51 12.34 -26.47
CA ARG A 104 -20.92 10.99 -26.10
C ARG A 104 -20.21 9.92 -26.90
N PHE A 105 -19.67 8.93 -26.21
CA PHE A 105 -19.11 7.68 -26.73
C PHE A 105 -19.99 6.51 -26.25
N GLN A 106 -20.66 5.83 -27.19
CA GLN A 106 -21.52 4.70 -26.87
C GLN A 106 -20.75 3.38 -26.98
N ASN A 107 -21.19 2.34 -26.24
CA ASN A 107 -20.65 0.99 -26.31
C ASN A 107 -19.12 0.96 -26.04
N VAL A 108 -18.65 1.68 -25.04
CA VAL A 108 -17.26 1.63 -24.60
C VAL A 108 -17.06 0.53 -23.55
N GLY A 109 -15.82 0.08 -23.35
CA GLY A 109 -15.51 -0.83 -22.28
C GLY A 109 -15.25 -0.08 -20.97
N LEU A 110 -15.97 -0.40 -19.91
CA LEU A 110 -15.75 0.10 -18.56
C LEU A 110 -15.25 -1.03 -17.66
N ARG A 111 -14.23 -0.81 -16.86
CA ARG A 111 -13.83 -1.73 -15.80
C ARG A 111 -13.25 -0.99 -14.59
N LYS A 112 -13.26 -1.67 -13.46
CA LYS A 112 -12.45 -1.26 -12.30
C LYS A 112 -10.97 -1.39 -12.62
N LYS A 113 -10.16 -0.59 -11.96
CA LYS A 113 -8.69 -0.69 -11.94
C LYS A 113 -8.18 -0.43 -10.53
N GLY A 114 -6.92 -0.67 -10.33
CA GLY A 114 -6.20 -0.33 -9.09
C GLY A 114 -5.36 -1.49 -8.59
N PHE A 115 -4.44 -1.13 -7.71
CA PHE A 115 -3.67 -2.06 -6.90
C PHE A 115 -4.15 -1.93 -5.44
N LEU A 116 -3.62 -2.68 -4.51
CA LEU A 116 -4.14 -2.81 -3.13
C LEU A 116 -4.54 -1.48 -2.46
N GLY A 117 -3.68 -0.45 -2.52
CA GLY A 117 -3.93 0.85 -1.87
C GLY A 117 -5.04 1.69 -2.49
N SER A 118 -5.38 1.47 -3.76
CA SER A 118 -6.37 2.25 -4.50
C SER A 118 -7.72 1.54 -4.68
N LEU A 119 -7.90 0.33 -4.12
CA LEU A 119 -9.16 -0.41 -4.20
C LEU A 119 -10.22 0.23 -3.32
N ASP A 120 -11.37 0.49 -3.90
CA ASP A 120 -12.56 1.05 -3.22
C ASP A 120 -13.82 0.56 -3.95
N GLU A 121 -14.89 0.27 -3.20
CA GLU A 121 -16.16 -0.18 -3.76
C GLU A 121 -17.13 0.98 -4.03
N ARG A 122 -17.04 2.06 -3.27
CA ARG A 122 -17.92 3.24 -3.41
C ARG A 122 -17.41 4.19 -4.47
N ARG A 123 -16.09 4.36 -4.52
CA ARG A 123 -15.39 5.22 -5.47
C ARG A 123 -14.25 4.45 -6.13
N PRO A 124 -14.54 3.45 -6.97
CA PRO A 124 -13.49 2.65 -7.61
C PRO A 124 -12.68 3.51 -8.59
N SER A 125 -11.37 3.26 -8.67
CA SER A 125 -10.60 3.72 -9.83
C SER A 125 -11.11 3.00 -11.08
N LEU A 126 -11.26 3.75 -12.18
CA LEU A 126 -11.91 3.25 -13.38
C LEU A 126 -10.97 3.31 -14.59
N LYS A 127 -11.19 2.40 -15.52
CA LYS A 127 -10.57 2.40 -16.84
C LYS A 127 -11.67 2.33 -17.90
N VAL A 128 -11.72 3.36 -18.74
CA VAL A 128 -12.62 3.38 -19.90
C VAL A 128 -11.78 3.06 -21.13
N LYS A 129 -12.22 2.10 -21.94
CA LYS A 129 -11.59 1.74 -23.22
C LYS A 129 -12.56 2.06 -24.36
N LEU A 130 -12.26 3.12 -25.10
CA LEU A 130 -13.14 3.69 -26.14
C LEU A 130 -13.34 2.73 -27.32
N ASP A 131 -12.30 2.00 -27.69
CA ASP A 131 -12.29 1.07 -28.84
C ASP A 131 -12.57 -0.39 -28.46
N LYS A 132 -13.04 -0.66 -27.21
CA LYS A 132 -13.21 -2.05 -26.73
C LYS A 132 -14.16 -2.89 -27.58
N TYR A 133 -15.26 -2.29 -28.02
CA TYR A 133 -16.30 -2.97 -28.77
C TYR A 133 -16.48 -2.40 -30.19
N GLU A 134 -15.93 -1.22 -30.47
CA GLU A 134 -15.96 -0.56 -31.75
C GLU A 134 -14.58 -0.02 -32.11
N ASN A 135 -13.93 -0.63 -33.09
CA ASN A 135 -12.57 -0.27 -33.51
C ASN A 135 -12.47 1.16 -34.05
N GLY A 136 -11.31 1.80 -33.89
CA GLY A 136 -10.98 3.09 -34.47
C GLY A 136 -11.43 4.30 -33.63
N ARG A 137 -12.12 4.09 -32.51
CA ARG A 137 -12.50 5.20 -31.61
C ARG A 137 -11.32 5.61 -30.74
N ASN A 138 -10.94 6.86 -30.86
CA ASN A 138 -9.87 7.44 -30.06
C ASN A 138 -10.11 8.95 -29.87
N ILE A 139 -9.35 9.55 -28.99
CA ILE A 139 -9.24 11.01 -28.82
C ILE A 139 -7.76 11.32 -28.89
N ASP A 140 -7.32 12.00 -29.94
CA ASP A 140 -5.92 12.30 -30.23
C ASP A 140 -5.02 11.03 -30.10
N GLY A 141 -5.40 9.96 -30.80
CA GLY A 141 -4.74 8.65 -30.77
C GLY A 141 -4.95 7.83 -29.49
N ARG A 142 -5.52 8.41 -28.45
CA ARG A 142 -5.70 7.78 -27.12
C ARG A 142 -7.03 7.02 -27.06
N VAL A 143 -6.94 5.74 -26.75
CA VAL A 143 -8.10 4.84 -26.65
C VAL A 143 -8.51 4.53 -25.22
N ILE A 144 -7.74 5.01 -24.23
CA ILE A 144 -7.93 4.67 -22.81
C ILE A 144 -8.02 5.95 -21.98
N LEU A 145 -9.08 6.06 -21.16
CA LEU A 145 -9.13 7.00 -20.04
C LEU A 145 -8.81 6.24 -18.76
N THR A 146 -7.84 6.75 -18.00
CA THR A 146 -7.45 6.21 -16.70
C THR A 146 -7.91 7.18 -15.61
N LEU A 147 -8.92 6.79 -14.84
CA LEU A 147 -9.51 7.60 -13.79
C LEU A 147 -9.10 7.05 -12.42
N ASN A 148 -8.16 7.72 -11.77
CA ASN A 148 -7.67 7.36 -10.44
C ASN A 148 -8.55 8.03 -9.38
N ASN A 149 -9.06 7.26 -8.43
CA ASN A 149 -9.99 7.72 -7.39
C ASN A 149 -9.32 8.58 -6.29
N ASN A 150 -8.01 8.73 -6.30
CA ASN A 150 -7.23 9.47 -5.31
C ASN A 150 -7.50 9.01 -3.85
N LYS A 151 -7.74 7.71 -3.64
CA LYS A 151 -7.98 7.17 -2.30
C LYS A 151 -6.82 7.39 -1.35
N GLN A 152 -5.59 7.31 -1.87
CA GLN A 152 -4.35 7.48 -1.11
C GLN A 152 -3.91 8.95 -1.00
N ASP A 153 -4.45 9.83 -1.84
CA ASP A 153 -4.11 11.25 -1.91
C ASP A 153 -5.26 12.15 -1.46
N THR A 154 -5.24 12.57 -0.20
CA THR A 154 -6.22 13.52 0.34
C THR A 154 -6.10 14.92 -0.23
N THR A 155 -4.98 15.25 -0.90
CA THR A 155 -4.80 16.55 -1.57
C THR A 155 -5.46 16.60 -2.95
N LEU A 156 -5.68 15.45 -3.59
CA LEU A 156 -6.16 15.27 -4.97
C LEU A 156 -5.23 15.88 -6.03
N MET A 157 -4.01 16.28 -5.67
CA MET A 157 -3.12 17.09 -6.50
C MET A 157 -1.78 16.42 -6.79
N SER A 158 -1.41 15.37 -6.04
CA SER A 158 -0.08 14.77 -6.11
C SER A 158 0.28 14.37 -7.54
N GLN A 159 -0.61 13.67 -8.25
CA GLN A 159 -0.36 13.28 -9.64
C GLN A 159 -0.35 14.46 -10.59
N PHE A 160 -1.24 15.43 -10.40
CA PHE A 160 -1.34 16.60 -11.27
C PHE A 160 -0.06 17.46 -11.21
N ILE A 161 0.34 17.84 -9.99
CA ILE A 161 1.51 18.72 -9.78
C ILE A 161 2.80 17.92 -9.97
N GLY A 162 2.89 16.71 -9.45
CA GLY A 162 4.10 15.92 -9.50
C GLY A 162 4.52 15.51 -10.91
N TYR A 163 3.61 15.04 -11.74
CA TYR A 163 3.93 14.73 -13.14
C TYR A 163 4.34 15.99 -13.93
N GLU A 164 3.77 17.14 -13.61
CA GLU A 164 4.19 18.39 -14.24
C GLU A 164 5.63 18.73 -13.85
N LEU A 165 6.00 18.62 -12.59
CA LEU A 165 7.37 18.86 -12.11
C LEU A 165 8.36 17.88 -12.75
N PHE A 166 7.99 16.59 -12.92
CA PHE A 166 8.80 15.64 -13.70
C PHE A 166 9.00 16.13 -15.14
N ARG A 167 7.95 16.53 -15.85
CA ARG A 167 8.08 17.05 -17.23
C ARG A 167 8.94 18.31 -17.29
N ASN A 168 8.76 19.22 -16.35
CA ASN A 168 9.56 20.46 -16.27
C ASN A 168 11.05 20.18 -16.00
N SER A 169 11.38 19.04 -15.38
CA SER A 169 12.76 18.61 -15.20
C SER A 169 13.38 17.95 -16.43
N GLY A 170 12.59 17.68 -17.47
CA GLY A 170 12.97 16.95 -18.67
C GLY A 170 12.74 15.43 -18.59
N VAL A 171 12.17 14.92 -17.50
CA VAL A 171 11.79 13.50 -17.38
C VAL A 171 10.44 13.27 -18.05
N PRO A 172 10.31 12.35 -19.02
CA PRO A 172 9.03 11.97 -19.58
C PRO A 172 8.08 11.48 -18.48
N ALA A 173 6.92 12.13 -18.37
CA ALA A 173 5.93 11.76 -17.37
C ALA A 173 4.50 11.98 -17.92
N PRO A 174 3.52 11.18 -17.49
CA PRO A 174 2.13 11.30 -17.94
C PRO A 174 1.56 12.72 -17.78
N ARG A 175 0.67 13.10 -18.68
CA ARG A 175 -0.20 14.25 -18.43
C ARG A 175 -1.28 13.86 -17.43
N ALA A 176 -1.74 14.82 -16.66
CA ALA A 176 -2.83 14.63 -15.70
C ALA A 176 -3.84 15.77 -15.81
N ALA A 177 -5.12 15.47 -15.63
CA ALA A 177 -6.20 16.41 -15.50
C ALA A 177 -7.10 16.05 -14.34
N LEU A 178 -7.79 17.01 -13.75
CA LEU A 178 -8.87 16.74 -12.82
C LEU A 178 -10.13 16.35 -13.60
N ALA A 179 -10.85 15.35 -13.12
CA ALA A 179 -12.12 14.92 -13.70
C ALA A 179 -13.19 14.78 -12.62
N ASN A 180 -14.35 15.39 -12.83
CA ASN A 180 -15.54 15.11 -12.04
C ASN A 180 -16.27 13.92 -12.64
N VAL A 181 -16.37 12.82 -11.90
CA VAL A 181 -16.93 11.56 -12.40
C VAL A 181 -18.31 11.31 -11.82
N THR A 182 -19.27 11.11 -12.70
CA THR A 182 -20.65 10.70 -12.38
C THR A 182 -20.93 9.33 -12.96
N VAL A 183 -21.52 8.43 -12.19
CA VAL A 183 -21.96 7.10 -12.68
C VAL A 183 -23.45 6.93 -12.38
N ASN A 184 -24.26 6.66 -13.42
CA ASN A 184 -25.72 6.52 -13.31
C ASN A 184 -26.39 7.69 -12.55
N GLY A 185 -25.86 8.92 -12.68
CA GLY A 185 -26.35 10.12 -12.00
C GLY A 185 -25.85 10.31 -10.58
N GLU A 186 -25.08 9.39 -10.02
CA GLU A 186 -24.40 9.54 -8.74
C GLU A 186 -23.04 10.23 -8.95
N ASN A 187 -22.83 11.38 -8.29
CA ASN A 187 -21.54 12.07 -8.35
C ASN A 187 -20.52 11.42 -7.42
N LEU A 188 -19.50 10.78 -8.00
CA LEU A 188 -18.39 10.18 -7.27
C LEU A 188 -17.30 11.19 -6.88
N GLY A 189 -17.37 12.43 -7.40
CA GLY A 189 -16.44 13.52 -7.09
C GLY A 189 -15.23 13.57 -8.00
N VAL A 190 -14.15 14.17 -7.49
CA VAL A 190 -12.93 14.46 -8.24
C VAL A 190 -12.01 13.24 -8.34
N TYR A 191 -11.62 12.92 -9.56
CA TYR A 191 -10.64 11.91 -9.94
C TYR A 191 -9.45 12.55 -10.63
N SER A 192 -8.29 11.90 -10.61
CA SER A 192 -7.18 12.23 -11.50
C SER A 192 -7.31 11.42 -12.79
N HIS A 193 -7.52 12.10 -13.92
CA HIS A 193 -7.40 11.49 -15.24
C HIS A 193 -5.94 11.53 -15.67
N ILE A 194 -5.34 10.34 -15.90
CA ILE A 194 -3.92 10.17 -16.17
C ILE A 194 -3.71 9.63 -17.57
N ASP A 195 -2.81 10.25 -18.34
CA ASP A 195 -2.39 9.74 -19.66
C ASP A 195 -1.79 8.34 -19.51
N SER A 196 -2.22 7.43 -20.35
CA SER A 196 -1.71 6.07 -20.31
C SER A 196 -0.34 6.02 -20.96
N VAL A 197 0.66 5.47 -20.28
CA VAL A 197 1.98 5.22 -20.86
C VAL A 197 1.83 4.11 -21.90
N ARG A 198 1.64 4.51 -23.15
CA ARG A 198 1.35 3.68 -24.34
C ARG A 198 1.86 4.40 -25.59
N ASP A 199 1.61 3.83 -26.75
CA ASP A 199 2.13 4.29 -28.03
C ASP A 199 2.01 5.80 -28.27
N PRO A 200 0.86 6.50 -28.08
CA PRO A 200 0.81 7.95 -28.23
C PRO A 200 1.72 8.71 -27.25
N PHE A 201 1.80 8.25 -26.00
CA PHE A 201 2.72 8.84 -25.02
C PHE A 201 4.18 8.63 -25.43
N LEU A 202 4.54 7.42 -25.94
CA LEU A 202 5.90 7.11 -26.35
C LEU A 202 6.33 7.96 -27.54
N VAL A 203 5.45 8.18 -28.51
CA VAL A 203 5.70 9.09 -29.65
C VAL A 203 5.92 10.53 -29.16
N ASP A 204 5.05 11.02 -28.26
CA ASP A 204 5.18 12.36 -27.70
C ASP A 204 6.50 12.55 -26.92
N ALA A 205 6.90 11.51 -26.17
CA ALA A 205 8.05 11.58 -25.24
C ALA A 205 9.39 11.27 -25.90
N PHE A 206 9.42 10.29 -26.82
CA PHE A 206 10.65 9.73 -27.39
C PHE A 206 10.74 9.86 -28.92
N GLY A 207 9.68 10.36 -29.57
CA GLY A 207 9.61 10.49 -31.01
C GLY A 207 9.32 9.18 -31.74
N ASN A 208 9.26 8.05 -31.05
CA ASN A 208 9.00 6.72 -31.61
C ASN A 208 8.27 5.81 -30.62
N GLU A 209 7.61 4.78 -31.14
CA GLU A 209 6.94 3.72 -30.38
C GLU A 209 7.53 2.32 -30.68
N ASP A 210 8.66 2.28 -31.40
CA ASP A 210 9.26 1.03 -31.91
C ASP A 210 9.97 0.22 -30.83
N GLY A 211 10.20 0.82 -29.67
CA GLY A 211 10.85 0.23 -28.50
C GLY A 211 9.97 -0.74 -27.73
N THR A 212 10.50 -1.25 -26.64
CA THR A 212 9.76 -2.13 -25.74
C THR A 212 9.48 -1.42 -24.40
N LEU A 213 8.22 -1.34 -24.04
CA LEU A 213 7.77 -0.77 -22.78
C LEU A 213 7.49 -1.87 -21.75
N TYR A 214 8.11 -1.74 -20.58
CA TYR A 214 7.91 -2.62 -19.43
C TYR A 214 7.31 -1.83 -18.26
N GLU A 215 6.32 -2.40 -17.56
CA GLU A 215 5.82 -1.89 -16.29
C GLU A 215 6.52 -2.61 -15.14
N GLY A 216 7.08 -1.84 -14.22
CA GLY A 216 7.65 -2.30 -12.96
C GLY A 216 6.67 -2.11 -11.82
N THR A 217 6.14 -3.20 -11.28
CA THR A 217 5.25 -3.21 -10.12
C THR A 217 5.80 -4.19 -9.10
N VAL A 218 6.37 -3.69 -8.02
CA VAL A 218 7.02 -4.49 -6.96
C VAL A 218 8.05 -5.46 -7.56
N VAL A 219 8.92 -4.93 -8.43
CA VAL A 219 9.96 -5.67 -9.14
C VAL A 219 11.24 -4.85 -9.20
N ASP A 220 12.40 -5.53 -9.27
CA ASP A 220 13.71 -4.88 -9.34
C ASP A 220 14.68 -5.71 -10.22
N PHE A 221 15.87 -5.22 -10.42
CA PHE A 221 16.90 -5.80 -11.30
C PHE A 221 17.77 -6.83 -10.55
N PHE A 222 17.14 -7.87 -9.97
CA PHE A 222 17.83 -9.03 -9.41
C PHE A 222 17.88 -10.19 -10.40
N ASP A 223 18.78 -11.13 -10.17
CA ASP A 223 18.83 -12.36 -10.96
C ASP A 223 17.47 -13.06 -10.92
N ASP A 224 17.05 -13.57 -12.06
CA ASP A 224 15.77 -14.26 -12.25
C ASP A 224 14.50 -13.37 -12.14
N TRP A 225 14.63 -12.08 -11.84
CA TRP A 225 13.46 -11.18 -11.69
C TRP A 225 13.02 -10.50 -12.99
N ALA A 226 13.80 -10.57 -14.06
CA ALA A 226 13.45 -9.94 -15.33
C ALA A 226 12.06 -10.38 -15.86
N GLY A 227 11.61 -11.59 -15.53
CA GLY A 227 10.28 -12.11 -15.85
C GLY A 227 9.12 -11.39 -15.14
N GLY A 228 9.38 -10.70 -14.03
CA GLY A 228 8.39 -9.90 -13.29
C GLY A 228 8.04 -8.57 -13.96
N PHE A 229 8.84 -8.09 -14.90
CA PHE A 229 8.55 -6.91 -15.70
C PHE A 229 7.45 -7.17 -16.72
N GLU A 230 6.29 -6.52 -16.55
CA GLU A 230 5.17 -6.72 -17.46
C GLU A 230 5.38 -5.94 -18.77
N ARG A 231 5.54 -6.63 -19.89
CA ARG A 231 5.64 -5.97 -21.20
C ARG A 231 4.29 -5.40 -21.64
N LYS A 232 4.22 -4.08 -21.84
CA LYS A 232 3.00 -3.37 -22.24
C LYS A 232 2.92 -3.09 -23.73
N SER A 233 4.03 -2.86 -24.43
CA SER A 233 4.10 -2.67 -25.88
C SER A 233 5.43 -3.13 -26.44
N GLY A 234 5.59 -3.09 -27.75
CA GLY A 234 6.83 -3.43 -28.46
C GLY A 234 6.87 -4.83 -29.06
N PRO A 235 7.94 -5.17 -29.81
CA PRO A 235 8.07 -6.41 -30.56
C PRO A 235 7.97 -7.65 -29.65
N LYS A 236 7.15 -8.64 -30.04
CA LYS A 236 6.98 -9.89 -29.27
C LYS A 236 8.27 -10.70 -29.10
N LYS A 237 9.28 -10.45 -29.94
CA LYS A 237 10.57 -11.14 -29.94
C LYS A 237 11.72 -10.32 -29.35
N SER A 238 11.49 -9.07 -28.94
CA SER A 238 12.47 -8.34 -28.13
C SER A 238 12.56 -9.08 -26.80
N GLY A 239 13.58 -9.85 -26.58
CA GLY A 239 13.80 -10.53 -25.31
C GLY A 239 14.10 -9.52 -24.20
N LEU A 240 14.31 -10.02 -23.00
CA LEU A 240 14.71 -9.22 -21.83
C LEU A 240 16.19 -8.83 -21.84
N ALA A 241 16.88 -9.03 -22.97
CA ALA A 241 18.35 -8.96 -23.07
C ALA A 241 18.98 -7.65 -22.53
N ARG A 242 18.25 -6.51 -22.61
CA ARG A 242 18.79 -5.27 -22.06
C ARG A 242 18.54 -5.16 -20.56
N LEU A 243 17.43 -5.70 -20.04
CA LEU A 243 17.21 -5.84 -18.61
C LEU A 243 18.23 -6.82 -18.01
N ASP A 244 18.47 -7.97 -18.66
CA ASP A 244 19.49 -8.93 -18.25
C ASP A 244 20.89 -8.29 -18.27
N GLY A 245 21.20 -7.50 -19.30
CA GLY A 245 22.46 -6.74 -19.36
C GLY A 245 22.62 -5.70 -18.24
N LEU A 246 21.54 -5.11 -17.77
CA LEU A 246 21.57 -4.25 -16.58
C LEU A 246 21.82 -5.06 -15.31
N ILE A 247 21.16 -6.20 -15.15
CA ILE A 247 21.35 -7.12 -14.01
C ILE A 247 22.82 -7.54 -13.94
N GLU A 248 23.40 -7.99 -15.06
CA GLU A 248 24.82 -8.35 -15.15
C GLU A 248 25.77 -7.18 -14.80
N ALA A 249 25.42 -5.94 -15.22
CA ALA A 249 26.21 -4.76 -14.92
C ALA A 249 26.19 -4.41 -13.42
N LEU A 250 25.08 -4.67 -12.74
CA LEU A 250 24.92 -4.43 -11.31
C LEU A 250 25.72 -5.40 -10.44
N ASP A 251 26.07 -6.58 -10.94
CA ASP A 251 26.87 -7.59 -10.24
C ASP A 251 28.37 -7.36 -10.33
N ILE A 252 28.82 -6.42 -11.15
CA ILE A 252 30.25 -6.07 -11.24
C ILE A 252 30.71 -5.45 -9.91
N GLU A 253 31.68 -6.09 -9.25
CA GLU A 253 32.19 -5.64 -7.94
C GLU A 253 33.01 -4.32 -8.05
N ASP A 254 33.83 -4.20 -9.11
CA ASP A 254 34.63 -2.98 -9.34
C ASP A 254 33.75 -1.78 -9.70
N ASP A 255 33.79 -0.75 -8.90
CA ASP A 255 32.93 0.43 -9.00
C ASP A 255 33.04 1.14 -10.36
N ALA A 256 34.27 1.34 -10.86
CA ALA A 256 34.46 2.06 -12.12
C ALA A 256 33.97 1.26 -13.32
N ARG A 257 34.15 -0.05 -13.29
CA ARG A 257 33.64 -0.97 -14.32
C ARG A 257 32.12 -1.11 -14.26
N ALA A 258 31.55 -1.20 -13.05
CA ALA A 258 30.12 -1.24 -12.85
C ALA A 258 29.46 0.03 -13.38
N GLU A 259 29.96 1.21 -12.97
CA GLU A 259 29.47 2.51 -13.44
C GLU A 259 29.50 2.59 -14.98
N GLN A 260 30.62 2.23 -15.60
CA GLN A 260 30.74 2.22 -17.06
C GLN A 260 29.79 1.22 -17.73
N ALA A 261 29.56 0.06 -17.14
CA ALA A 261 28.69 -0.97 -17.72
C ALA A 261 27.21 -0.56 -17.60
N ILE A 262 26.81 0.00 -16.46
CA ILE A 262 25.44 0.49 -16.22
C ILE A 262 25.08 1.59 -17.23
N TRP A 263 25.97 2.60 -17.42
CA TRP A 263 25.72 3.71 -18.34
C TRP A 263 25.79 3.36 -19.83
N LYS A 264 26.13 2.13 -20.17
CA LYS A 264 25.94 1.58 -21.54
C LYS A 264 24.52 1.08 -21.79
N VAL A 265 23.80 0.78 -20.72
CA VAL A 265 22.47 0.15 -20.76
C VAL A 265 21.39 1.16 -20.36
N VAL A 266 21.68 2.06 -19.43
CA VAL A 266 20.77 3.07 -18.91
C VAL A 266 21.20 4.45 -19.39
N ASP A 267 20.24 5.30 -19.82
CA ASP A 267 20.53 6.70 -20.10
C ASP A 267 20.92 7.43 -18.82
N GLN A 268 22.18 7.88 -18.79
CA GLN A 268 22.79 8.42 -17.58
C GLN A 268 22.09 9.69 -17.08
N ASP A 269 21.94 10.68 -17.95
CA ASP A 269 21.42 12.01 -17.53
C ASP A 269 19.93 11.94 -17.23
N ALA A 270 19.17 11.14 -18.00
CA ALA A 270 17.76 10.90 -17.77
C ALA A 270 17.55 10.17 -16.42
N PHE A 271 18.35 9.14 -16.11
CA PHE A 271 18.22 8.41 -14.84
C PHE A 271 18.58 9.27 -13.63
N TYR A 272 19.68 10.04 -13.68
CA TYR A 272 20.01 10.96 -12.59
C TYR A 272 18.87 11.94 -12.31
N THR A 273 18.25 12.48 -13.38
CA THR A 273 17.15 13.44 -13.23
C THR A 273 15.90 12.77 -12.68
N PHE A 274 15.52 11.59 -13.19
CA PHE A 274 14.41 10.78 -12.70
C PHE A 274 14.58 10.45 -11.20
N TRP A 275 15.74 9.90 -10.83
CA TRP A 275 16.04 9.50 -9.46
C TRP A 275 16.07 10.68 -8.50
N ALA A 276 16.69 11.79 -8.88
CA ALA A 276 16.71 12.99 -8.07
C ALA A 276 15.29 13.61 -7.92
N MET A 277 14.45 13.53 -8.96
CA MET A 277 13.05 13.95 -8.87
C MET A 277 12.24 13.08 -7.91
N GLU A 278 12.42 11.77 -7.91
CA GLU A 278 11.77 10.89 -6.90
C GLU A 278 12.20 11.31 -5.48
N GLY A 279 13.50 11.60 -5.29
CA GLY A 279 14.02 12.16 -4.04
C GLY A 279 13.39 13.50 -3.71
N LEU A 280 13.37 14.47 -4.63
CA LEU A 280 12.84 15.82 -4.43
C LEU A 280 11.35 15.83 -4.08
N LEU A 281 10.55 15.03 -4.77
CA LEU A 281 9.12 14.91 -4.55
C LEU A 281 8.75 13.97 -3.40
N SER A 282 9.75 13.34 -2.78
CA SER A 282 9.56 12.30 -1.76
C SER A 282 8.59 11.19 -2.22
N PHE A 283 8.77 10.74 -3.47
CA PHE A 283 7.97 9.67 -4.04
C PHE A 283 8.40 8.31 -3.47
N TRP A 284 7.91 8.03 -2.25
CA TRP A 284 8.34 6.84 -1.52
C TRP A 284 7.86 5.53 -2.16
N ASP A 285 6.75 5.52 -2.91
CA ASP A 285 6.20 4.35 -3.61
C ASP A 285 6.66 4.27 -5.07
N GLY A 286 7.69 5.03 -5.45
CA GLY A 286 8.36 4.97 -6.74
C GLY A 286 9.43 3.90 -6.82
N TYR A 287 10.22 3.90 -7.91
CA TYR A 287 11.30 2.94 -8.12
C TYR A 287 12.35 2.97 -7.00
N SER A 288 12.91 4.16 -6.73
CA SER A 288 13.99 4.30 -5.75
C SER A 288 13.52 4.18 -4.30
N GLY A 289 12.22 4.36 -4.05
CA GLY A 289 11.62 4.33 -2.72
C GLY A 289 11.01 2.98 -2.32
N ASN A 290 10.46 2.24 -3.27
CA ASN A 290 9.73 0.98 -3.01
C ASN A 290 9.79 -0.05 -4.16
N ARG A 291 10.62 0.17 -5.18
CA ARG A 291 10.71 -0.72 -6.35
C ARG A 291 9.37 -0.91 -7.06
N ASN A 292 8.54 0.12 -7.08
CA ASN A 292 7.15 0.10 -7.54
C ASN A 292 6.87 1.31 -8.44
N ASN A 293 5.73 1.30 -9.10
CA ASN A 293 5.17 2.48 -9.78
C ASN A 293 6.13 3.16 -10.79
N PHE A 294 6.71 2.39 -11.69
CA PHE A 294 7.54 2.92 -12.76
C PHE A 294 7.36 2.12 -14.06
N PHE A 295 7.72 2.75 -15.17
CA PHE A 295 7.94 2.06 -16.44
C PHE A 295 9.41 2.17 -16.84
N VAL A 296 9.83 1.22 -17.66
CA VAL A 296 11.11 1.23 -18.35
C VAL A 296 10.86 1.11 -19.84
N TYR A 297 11.34 2.09 -20.62
CA TYR A 297 11.29 2.06 -22.07
C TYR A 297 12.67 1.71 -22.62
N ASP A 298 12.75 0.57 -23.33
CA ASP A 298 13.93 0.14 -24.09
C ASP A 298 13.88 0.82 -25.44
N ASP A 299 14.51 1.99 -25.55
CA ASP A 299 14.49 2.83 -26.74
C ASP A 299 15.49 2.30 -27.79
N PRO A 300 15.03 1.92 -28.99
CA PRO A 300 15.89 1.43 -30.04
C PRO A 300 16.77 2.50 -30.68
N GLU A 301 16.40 3.80 -30.59
CA GLU A 301 17.17 4.90 -31.18
C GLU A 301 18.39 5.22 -30.35
N THR A 302 18.26 5.32 -29.03
CA THR A 302 19.38 5.58 -28.11
C THR A 302 20.12 4.31 -27.75
N GLY A 303 19.45 3.17 -27.79
CA GLY A 303 19.97 1.90 -27.33
C GLY A 303 20.08 1.80 -25.81
N THR A 304 19.32 2.60 -25.06
CA THR A 304 19.33 2.67 -23.60
C THR A 304 17.93 2.53 -23.00
N LEU A 305 17.91 2.19 -21.71
CA LEU A 305 16.70 2.15 -20.89
C LEU A 305 16.39 3.53 -20.32
N HIS A 306 15.13 3.96 -20.43
CA HIS A 306 14.62 5.21 -19.86
C HIS A 306 13.55 4.89 -18.82
N PHE A 307 13.63 5.56 -17.66
CA PHE A 307 12.68 5.38 -16.57
C PHE A 307 11.58 6.43 -16.64
N ILE A 308 10.32 6.02 -16.43
CA ILE A 308 9.13 6.87 -16.49
C ILE A 308 8.35 6.68 -15.19
N PRO A 309 8.02 7.77 -14.45
CA PRO A 309 7.25 7.66 -13.21
C PRO A 309 5.80 7.26 -13.50
N TRP A 310 5.23 6.43 -12.61
CA TRP A 310 3.85 5.98 -12.68
C TRP A 310 3.22 5.93 -11.28
N GLY A 311 1.86 5.84 -11.17
CA GLY A 311 1.18 5.65 -9.89
C GLY A 311 1.53 6.66 -8.80
N ALA A 312 1.80 7.90 -9.18
CA ALA A 312 2.41 8.93 -8.34
C ALA A 312 1.37 9.65 -7.43
N ASP A 313 0.46 8.91 -6.81
CA ASP A 313 -0.58 9.43 -5.90
C ASP A 313 -0.12 9.56 -4.43
N VAL A 314 1.10 9.12 -4.11
CA VAL A 314 1.70 9.20 -2.78
C VAL A 314 3.02 10.00 -2.76
N MET A 315 3.09 11.06 -3.56
CA MET A 315 4.14 12.07 -3.50
C MET A 315 3.85 13.13 -2.42
N PHE A 316 4.84 13.97 -2.15
CA PHE A 316 4.76 15.07 -1.19
C PHE A 316 4.47 14.60 0.24
N GLU A 317 4.99 13.45 0.60
CA GLU A 317 4.92 12.90 1.95
C GLU A 317 6.30 12.92 2.62
N THR A 318 6.34 13.36 3.88
CA THR A 318 7.63 13.48 4.59
C THR A 318 8.25 12.11 4.87
N TYR A 319 7.41 11.09 5.08
CA TYR A 319 7.83 9.73 5.42
C TYR A 319 7.07 8.68 4.60
N SER A 320 7.70 7.52 4.40
CA SER A 320 7.03 6.35 3.82
C SER A 320 5.94 5.82 4.75
N LYS A 321 4.79 5.48 4.19
CA LYS A 321 3.70 4.80 4.92
C LYS A 321 4.05 3.35 5.33
N LEU A 322 5.06 2.77 4.69
CA LEU A 322 5.53 1.41 5.00
C LEU A 322 6.56 1.38 6.15
N GLY A 323 6.85 2.54 6.73
CA GLY A 323 7.91 2.71 7.71
C GLY A 323 9.23 3.13 7.04
N GLU A 324 9.98 3.99 7.69
CA GLU A 324 11.27 4.48 7.21
C GLU A 324 12.12 4.80 8.44
N ASP A 325 13.41 4.43 8.40
CA ASP A 325 14.34 4.84 9.44
C ASP A 325 14.42 6.38 9.48
N PRO A 326 14.07 7.02 10.59
CA PRO A 326 14.17 8.47 10.74
C PRO A 326 15.56 9.04 10.47
N ALA A 327 16.61 8.21 10.58
CA ALA A 327 17.98 8.57 10.28
C ALA A 327 18.31 8.52 8.77
N SER A 328 17.44 7.98 7.93
CA SER A 328 17.63 7.93 6.47
C SER A 328 17.70 9.35 5.88
N PRO A 329 18.58 9.57 4.87
CA PRO A 329 18.62 10.83 4.13
C PRO A 329 17.28 11.21 3.53
N ARG A 330 16.97 12.51 3.53
CA ARG A 330 15.73 13.06 2.95
C ARG A 330 15.87 13.42 1.47
N SER A 331 17.11 13.64 1.02
CA SER A 331 17.43 14.06 -0.33
C SER A 331 17.52 12.90 -1.33
N VAL A 332 17.70 11.66 -0.86
CA VAL A 332 17.91 10.50 -1.70
C VAL A 332 17.15 9.28 -1.19
N ARG A 333 16.72 8.43 -2.11
CA ARG A 333 16.16 7.11 -1.84
C ARG A 333 16.92 6.06 -2.65
N THR A 334 17.25 4.93 -2.04
CA THR A 334 18.03 3.87 -2.69
C THR A 334 17.54 2.46 -2.31
N VAL A 335 16.22 2.30 -2.20
CA VAL A 335 15.62 0.98 -1.98
C VAL A 335 15.72 0.12 -3.24
N GLY A 336 15.66 0.74 -4.43
CA GLY A 336 15.91 0.03 -5.69
C GLY A 336 17.38 -0.32 -5.89
N ARG A 337 17.66 -1.53 -6.39
CA ARG A 337 19.03 -2.09 -6.57
C ARG A 337 19.92 -1.21 -7.43
N LEU A 338 19.41 -0.68 -8.56
CA LEU A 338 20.18 0.22 -9.43
C LEU A 338 20.56 1.52 -8.70
N ALA A 339 19.59 2.15 -8.04
CA ALA A 339 19.83 3.35 -7.26
C ALA A 339 20.82 3.12 -6.11
N TYR A 340 20.67 1.99 -5.39
CA TYR A 340 21.60 1.61 -4.34
C TYR A 340 23.02 1.38 -4.84
N ARG A 341 23.18 0.53 -5.88
CA ARG A 341 24.51 0.19 -6.46
C ARG A 341 25.25 1.43 -6.93
N LEU A 342 24.54 2.32 -7.61
CA LEU A 342 25.10 3.59 -8.07
C LEU A 342 25.48 4.49 -6.90
N TYR A 343 24.63 4.58 -5.87
CA TYR A 343 24.88 5.48 -4.73
C TYR A 343 26.09 5.07 -3.88
N GLN A 344 26.54 3.80 -3.93
CA GLN A 344 27.77 3.38 -3.27
C GLN A 344 29.02 3.99 -3.92
N ILE A 345 28.94 4.44 -5.17
CA ILE A 345 30.07 4.98 -5.95
C ILE A 345 30.22 6.50 -5.63
N PRO A 346 31.40 6.95 -5.15
CA PRO A 346 31.58 8.36 -4.76
C PRO A 346 31.32 9.38 -5.89
N SER A 347 31.77 9.08 -7.13
CA SER A 347 31.53 9.95 -8.31
C SER A 347 30.03 10.14 -8.58
N VAL A 348 29.26 9.09 -8.40
CA VAL A 348 27.81 9.11 -8.59
C VAL A 348 27.12 9.98 -7.52
N ARG A 349 27.52 9.87 -6.25
CA ARG A 349 26.97 10.74 -5.19
C ARG A 349 27.20 12.22 -5.50
N VAL A 350 28.40 12.58 -5.96
CA VAL A 350 28.71 13.96 -6.37
C VAL A 350 27.78 14.40 -7.50
N ARG A 351 27.64 13.59 -8.55
CA ARG A 351 26.77 13.89 -9.69
C ARG A 351 25.29 13.98 -9.30
N TYR A 352 24.84 13.09 -8.40
CA TYR A 352 23.48 13.16 -7.85
C TYR A 352 23.22 14.48 -7.09
N ALA A 353 24.16 14.89 -6.23
CA ALA A 353 24.05 16.15 -5.50
C ALA A 353 24.03 17.37 -6.46
N GLU A 354 24.84 17.35 -7.52
CA GLU A 354 24.81 18.38 -8.57
C GLU A 354 23.44 18.42 -9.27
N THR A 355 22.90 17.26 -9.61
CA THR A 355 21.57 17.14 -10.22
C THR A 355 20.50 17.69 -9.30
N MET A 356 20.52 17.34 -8.02
CA MET A 356 19.55 17.84 -7.03
C MET A 356 19.65 19.38 -6.87
N ARG A 357 20.87 19.96 -6.83
CA ARG A 357 21.05 21.42 -6.76
C ARG A 357 20.49 22.10 -8.02
N ARG A 358 20.72 21.52 -9.20
CA ARG A 358 20.13 22.02 -10.46
C ARG A 358 18.60 21.99 -10.39
N LEU A 359 18.01 20.89 -9.94
CA LEU A 359 16.55 20.76 -9.81
C LEU A 359 15.96 21.77 -8.82
N LEU A 360 16.62 22.00 -7.69
CA LEU A 360 16.21 23.02 -6.72
C LEU A 360 16.30 24.45 -7.30
N THR A 361 17.18 24.66 -8.27
CA THR A 361 17.35 25.99 -8.90
C THR A 361 16.41 26.21 -10.08
N ASP A 362 16.28 25.18 -10.94
CA ASP A 362 15.67 25.34 -12.26
C ASP A 362 14.19 24.88 -12.29
N VAL A 363 13.78 23.99 -11.34
CA VAL A 363 12.46 23.34 -11.36
C VAL A 363 11.67 23.63 -10.08
N TRP A 364 12.34 23.68 -8.92
CA TRP A 364 11.67 23.85 -7.63
C TRP A 364 11.54 25.33 -7.28
N ASP A 365 10.52 25.98 -7.84
CA ASP A 365 10.13 27.34 -7.51
C ASP A 365 8.91 27.27 -6.57
N GLU A 366 9.12 27.54 -5.28
CA GLU A 366 8.09 27.45 -4.26
C GLU A 366 6.89 28.34 -4.53
N ASP A 367 7.13 29.58 -5.00
CA ASP A 367 6.04 30.53 -5.26
C ASP A 367 5.17 30.08 -6.44
N VAL A 368 5.79 29.53 -7.49
CA VAL A 368 5.08 29.00 -8.66
C VAL A 368 4.29 27.75 -8.26
N ILE A 369 4.89 26.83 -7.50
CA ILE A 369 4.22 25.59 -7.08
C ILE A 369 3.06 25.93 -6.12
N LEU A 370 3.23 26.85 -5.18
CA LEU A 370 2.17 27.27 -4.27
C LEU A 370 1.01 27.95 -5.00
N ALA A 371 1.29 28.78 -5.99
CA ALA A 371 0.26 29.40 -6.84
C ALA A 371 -0.52 28.33 -7.65
N GLU A 372 0.17 27.29 -8.13
CA GLU A 372 -0.47 26.16 -8.82
C GLU A 372 -1.34 25.35 -7.89
N ILE A 373 -0.90 25.10 -6.64
CA ILE A 373 -1.73 24.44 -5.61
C ILE A 373 -3.01 25.23 -5.37
N ASP A 374 -2.93 26.55 -5.22
CA ASP A 374 -4.09 27.42 -4.98
C ASP A 374 -5.07 27.39 -6.16
N ARG A 375 -4.55 27.35 -7.38
CA ARG A 375 -5.35 27.25 -8.61
C ARG A 375 -6.09 25.90 -8.68
N VAL A 376 -5.37 24.79 -8.47
CA VAL A 376 -5.93 23.44 -8.53
C VAL A 376 -6.94 23.22 -7.40
N GLU A 377 -6.65 23.72 -6.19
CA GLU A 377 -7.59 23.69 -5.08
C GLU A 377 -8.91 24.39 -5.42
N SER A 378 -8.84 25.58 -6.01
CA SER A 378 -10.03 26.34 -6.41
C SER A 378 -10.89 25.56 -7.39
N MET A 379 -10.27 24.92 -8.39
CA MET A 379 -10.98 24.09 -9.36
C MET A 379 -11.60 22.83 -8.72
N ALA A 380 -10.85 22.14 -7.85
CA ALA A 380 -11.31 20.90 -7.24
C ALA A 380 -12.50 21.09 -6.29
N ARG A 381 -12.48 22.18 -5.49
CA ARG A 381 -13.47 22.42 -4.42
C ARG A 381 -14.93 22.40 -4.87
N GLU A 382 -15.22 22.88 -6.07
CA GLU A 382 -16.57 22.95 -6.62
C GLU A 382 -17.16 21.56 -6.92
N HIS A 383 -16.29 20.56 -7.18
CA HIS A 383 -16.64 19.23 -7.67
C HIS A 383 -16.48 18.12 -6.61
N LEU A 384 -16.02 18.44 -5.40
CA LEU A 384 -15.80 17.44 -4.35
C LEU A 384 -17.10 16.73 -3.98
N SER A 385 -17.05 15.39 -3.87
CA SER A 385 -18.12 14.62 -3.21
C SER A 385 -18.15 14.90 -1.70
N ASP A 386 -19.25 14.55 -1.03
CA ASP A 386 -19.40 14.76 0.42
C ASP A 386 -18.31 14.05 1.24
N SER A 387 -17.84 12.88 0.77
CA SER A 387 -16.74 12.16 1.42
C SER A 387 -15.41 12.91 1.26
N GLN A 388 -15.13 13.41 0.05
CA GLN A 388 -13.91 14.17 -0.24
C GLN A 388 -13.87 15.49 0.53
N ARG A 389 -14.98 16.22 0.65
CA ARG A 389 -15.03 17.48 1.43
C ARG A 389 -14.55 17.31 2.88
N ARG A 390 -14.72 16.12 3.46
CA ARG A 390 -14.28 15.82 4.84
C ARG A 390 -12.80 15.52 4.98
N SER A 391 -12.17 15.01 3.94
CA SER A 391 -10.77 14.56 3.96
C SER A 391 -9.83 15.41 3.10
N PHE A 392 -10.35 16.38 2.35
CA PHE A 392 -9.58 17.20 1.44
C PHE A 392 -8.61 18.12 2.20
N ASP A 393 -7.32 17.89 2.02
CA ASP A 393 -6.24 18.53 2.77
C ASP A 393 -5.15 19.08 1.83
N PRO A 394 -5.39 20.21 1.17
CA PRO A 394 -4.37 20.84 0.31
C PRO A 394 -3.22 21.46 1.11
N ASP A 395 -3.38 21.71 2.41
CA ASP A 395 -2.33 22.33 3.23
C ASP A 395 -1.17 21.37 3.45
N ARG A 396 -1.39 20.07 3.41
CA ARG A 396 -0.33 19.06 3.47
C ARG A 396 0.73 19.26 2.39
N ILE A 397 0.31 19.45 1.13
CA ILE A 397 1.26 19.68 0.02
C ILE A 397 1.91 21.08 0.12
N ARG A 398 1.17 22.11 0.57
CA ARG A 398 1.74 23.44 0.82
C ARG A 398 2.85 23.42 1.87
N GLU A 399 2.63 22.72 2.99
CA GLU A 399 3.64 22.59 4.04
C GLU A 399 4.87 21.83 3.53
N PHE A 400 4.67 20.76 2.77
CA PHE A 400 5.76 20.02 2.15
C PHE A 400 6.60 20.94 1.25
N VAL A 401 5.95 21.69 0.35
CA VAL A 401 6.64 22.58 -0.59
C VAL A 401 7.45 23.64 0.14
N LYS A 402 6.88 24.31 1.14
CA LYS A 402 7.56 25.35 1.93
C LYS A 402 8.78 24.85 2.69
N ASN A 403 8.77 23.59 3.14
CA ASN A 403 9.82 23.04 3.98
C ASN A 403 10.85 22.24 3.19
N ARG A 404 10.55 21.83 1.96
CA ARG A 404 11.34 20.84 1.23
C ARG A 404 12.77 21.25 0.97
N ARG A 405 13.01 22.46 0.50
CA ARG A 405 14.35 23.00 0.25
C ARG A 405 15.20 22.98 1.52
N ALA A 406 14.66 23.47 2.63
CA ALA A 406 15.38 23.51 3.91
C ALA A 406 15.71 22.11 4.45
N MET A 407 14.93 21.09 4.07
CA MET A 407 15.23 19.69 4.46
C MET A 407 16.35 19.08 3.61
N ILE A 408 16.45 19.45 2.32
CA ILE A 408 17.39 18.85 1.38
C ILE A 408 18.74 19.56 1.34
N GLU A 409 18.76 20.90 1.35
CA GLU A 409 19.99 21.68 1.16
C GLU A 409 21.12 21.31 2.14
N PRO A 410 20.88 21.06 3.43
CA PRO A 410 21.95 20.63 4.35
C PRO A 410 22.64 19.33 3.95
N GLU A 411 21.89 18.40 3.36
CA GLU A 411 22.42 17.09 2.96
C GLU A 411 23.26 17.12 1.69
N ILE A 412 22.96 18.06 0.78
CA ILE A 412 23.62 18.17 -0.53
C ILE A 412 24.67 19.29 -0.58
N SER A 413 24.80 20.11 0.48
CA SER A 413 25.74 21.24 0.53
C SER A 413 27.18 20.86 0.88
N GLY A 414 27.39 19.65 1.46
CA GLY A 414 28.70 19.12 1.82
C GLY A 414 29.48 18.56 0.63
N GLU A 415 30.76 18.23 0.86
CA GLU A 415 31.59 17.51 -0.11
C GLU A 415 31.14 16.04 -0.23
N ASP A 416 30.61 15.47 0.86
CA ASP A 416 30.09 14.10 0.92
C ASP A 416 28.59 14.12 1.25
N MET A 417 27.79 13.48 0.42
CA MET A 417 26.39 13.20 0.72
C MET A 417 26.27 12.14 1.82
N PRO A 418 25.18 12.19 2.64
CA PRO A 418 24.97 11.17 3.66
C PRO A 418 24.87 9.77 3.02
N LEU A 419 25.49 8.78 3.67
CA LEU A 419 25.48 7.42 3.17
C LEU A 419 24.12 6.74 3.41
N TRP A 420 23.66 5.99 2.42
CA TRP A 420 22.58 5.05 2.59
C TRP A 420 23.14 3.67 2.93
N THR A 421 22.82 3.16 4.10
CA THR A 421 23.44 1.93 4.65
C THR A 421 22.60 0.67 4.47
N GLN A 422 21.30 0.82 4.27
CA GLN A 422 20.42 -0.33 4.09
C GLN A 422 20.56 -0.88 2.66
N LYS A 423 21.19 -2.05 2.54
CA LYS A 423 21.35 -2.76 1.26
C LYS A 423 19.98 -3.31 0.83
N PRO A 424 19.56 -3.10 -0.43
CA PRO A 424 18.41 -3.80 -0.96
C PRO A 424 18.72 -5.30 -1.03
N GLU A 425 17.90 -6.08 -0.37
CA GLU A 425 17.92 -7.52 -0.50
C GLU A 425 16.75 -7.94 -1.39
N PRO A 426 16.93 -8.97 -2.23
CA PRO A 426 15.76 -9.60 -2.83
C PRO A 426 14.85 -10.02 -1.67
N PRO A 427 13.52 -9.81 -1.77
CA PRO A 427 12.63 -10.41 -0.78
C PRO A 427 12.96 -11.90 -0.68
N PRO A 428 12.89 -12.47 0.51
CA PRO A 428 13.11 -13.91 0.67
C PRO A 428 12.20 -14.63 -0.33
N VAL A 429 12.77 -15.54 -1.12
CA VAL A 429 12.03 -16.33 -2.09
C VAL A 429 11.08 -17.25 -1.31
N ILE A 430 9.90 -16.74 -0.98
CA ILE A 430 8.85 -17.56 -0.41
C ILE A 430 8.19 -18.28 -1.59
N GLY A 431 8.69 -19.48 -1.94
CA GLY A 431 8.05 -20.38 -2.90
C GLY A 431 8.42 -20.25 -4.37
N GLY A 432 9.57 -19.67 -4.74
CA GLY A 432 10.19 -19.88 -6.05
C GLY A 432 10.53 -21.35 -6.23
N ASN A 433 10.52 -21.85 -7.49
CA ASN A 433 11.04 -23.17 -7.82
C ASN A 433 12.50 -23.26 -7.34
N GLU A 434 12.66 -23.46 -6.03
CA GLU A 434 13.93 -23.83 -5.46
C GLU A 434 14.28 -25.20 -6.03
N THR A 435 15.21 -25.21 -6.97
CA THR A 435 16.17 -26.30 -6.93
C THR A 435 16.76 -26.24 -5.54
N ALA A 436 16.05 -26.89 -4.61
CA ALA A 436 16.50 -27.34 -3.30
C ALA A 436 17.38 -26.38 -2.47
N ASP A 437 16.91 -25.24 -1.97
CA ASP A 437 17.04 -25.06 -0.55
C ASP A 437 15.84 -25.74 0.09
N GLN A 438 15.94 -27.03 0.21
CA GLN A 438 15.02 -27.89 0.90
C GLN A 438 15.25 -27.72 2.39
N SER A 439 14.88 -26.56 2.97
CA SER A 439 14.79 -26.49 4.41
C SER A 439 13.76 -27.52 4.88
N LEU A 440 13.99 -28.14 6.00
CA LEU A 440 13.03 -29.07 6.61
C LEU A 440 11.61 -28.45 6.69
N PHE A 441 11.52 -27.13 6.87
CA PHE A 441 10.26 -26.36 6.93
C PHE A 441 9.55 -26.31 5.57
N ALA A 442 10.29 -26.07 4.47
CA ALA A 442 9.74 -26.05 3.12
C ALA A 442 9.28 -27.45 2.71
N ALA A 443 10.07 -28.50 2.97
CA ALA A 443 9.71 -29.88 2.72
C ALA A 443 8.44 -30.26 3.49
N ALA A 444 8.33 -29.87 4.77
CA ALA A 444 7.16 -30.09 5.60
C ALA A 444 5.90 -29.39 5.06
N ARG A 445 6.02 -28.11 4.67
CA ARG A 445 4.95 -27.31 4.08
C ARG A 445 4.44 -27.89 2.76
N LEU A 446 5.35 -28.35 1.89
CA LEU A 446 5.02 -28.95 0.60
C LEU A 446 4.50 -30.37 0.73
N GLY A 447 4.78 -31.04 1.84
CA GLY A 447 4.44 -32.44 2.06
C GLY A 447 5.43 -33.42 1.46
N ASP A 448 6.66 -32.97 1.16
CA ASP A 448 7.72 -33.80 0.58
C ASP A 448 8.40 -34.68 1.64
N VAL A 449 7.80 -35.86 1.86
CA VAL A 449 8.29 -36.85 2.86
C VAL A 449 9.71 -37.33 2.52
N ALA A 450 10.09 -37.39 1.26
CA ALA A 450 11.41 -37.82 0.85
C ALA A 450 12.47 -36.79 1.24
N ALA A 451 12.20 -35.51 0.98
CA ALA A 451 13.05 -34.41 1.41
C ALA A 451 13.14 -34.29 2.94
N ILE A 452 12.03 -34.44 3.66
CA ILE A 452 12.01 -34.47 5.13
C ILE A 452 12.98 -35.54 5.65
N LYS A 453 12.89 -36.76 5.13
CA LYS A 453 13.77 -37.84 5.55
C LYS A 453 15.23 -37.57 5.25
N ALA A 454 15.55 -37.03 4.05
CA ALA A 454 16.89 -36.66 3.69
C ALA A 454 17.50 -35.63 4.64
N HIS A 455 16.75 -34.58 4.99
CA HIS A 455 17.19 -33.57 5.95
C HIS A 455 17.49 -34.14 7.35
N LEU A 456 16.61 -35.05 7.83
CA LEU A 456 16.78 -35.65 9.13
C LEU A 456 17.96 -36.64 9.13
N GLU A 457 18.19 -37.39 8.04
CA GLU A 457 19.33 -38.28 7.85
C GLU A 457 20.66 -37.46 7.76
N ASP A 458 20.64 -36.27 7.22
CA ASP A 458 21.77 -35.33 7.19
C ASP A 458 22.02 -34.63 8.54
N GLY A 459 21.22 -34.92 9.57
CA GLY A 459 21.40 -34.45 10.93
C GLY A 459 20.69 -33.13 11.25
N THR A 460 19.76 -32.68 10.41
CA THR A 460 18.91 -31.54 10.75
C THR A 460 18.04 -31.90 11.96
N ASP A 461 17.96 -31.01 12.97
CA ASP A 461 17.13 -31.20 14.13
C ASP A 461 15.64 -31.16 13.74
N VAL A 462 14.90 -32.23 13.99
CA VAL A 462 13.45 -32.33 13.73
C VAL A 462 12.65 -31.22 14.44
N ASN A 463 13.20 -30.70 15.56
CA ASN A 463 12.62 -29.62 16.38
C ASN A 463 13.26 -28.25 16.11
N ALA A 464 14.04 -28.12 15.03
CA ALA A 464 14.52 -26.83 14.58
C ALA A 464 13.38 -25.81 14.47
N ARG A 465 13.70 -24.52 14.65
CA ARG A 465 12.74 -23.42 14.59
C ARG A 465 13.10 -22.49 13.46
N ASP A 466 12.10 -22.04 12.72
CA ASP A 466 12.26 -20.94 11.75
C ASP A 466 12.36 -19.57 12.45
N GLU A 467 12.52 -18.50 11.68
CA GLU A 467 12.61 -17.13 12.22
C GLU A 467 11.36 -16.68 13.00
N GLY A 468 10.18 -17.21 12.64
CA GLY A 468 8.92 -17.03 13.37
C GLY A 468 8.77 -17.91 14.61
N GLY A 469 9.79 -18.73 14.93
CA GLY A 469 9.74 -19.74 15.99
C GLY A 469 8.88 -20.95 15.63
N GLY A 470 8.39 -21.05 14.39
CA GLY A 470 7.59 -22.15 13.89
C GLY A 470 8.40 -23.44 13.76
N SER A 471 7.77 -24.61 14.00
CA SER A 471 8.37 -25.93 13.78
C SER A 471 7.98 -26.52 12.42
N ALA A 472 8.79 -27.44 11.88
CA ALA A 472 8.42 -28.19 10.68
C ALA A 472 7.08 -28.92 10.83
N LEU A 473 6.81 -29.47 12.02
CA LEU A 473 5.52 -30.07 12.35
C LEU A 473 4.37 -29.06 12.28
N GLY A 474 4.57 -27.85 12.80
CA GLY A 474 3.59 -26.76 12.70
C GLY A 474 3.29 -26.36 11.26
N MET A 475 4.32 -26.24 10.42
CA MET A 475 4.15 -25.98 8.99
C MET A 475 3.37 -27.07 8.25
N ALA A 476 3.70 -28.33 8.49
CA ALA A 476 2.96 -29.48 7.93
C ALA A 476 1.49 -29.50 8.40
N ALA A 477 1.27 -29.19 9.69
CA ALA A 477 -0.05 -29.18 10.30
C ALA A 477 -0.96 -28.09 9.71
N VAL A 478 -0.49 -26.85 9.63
CA VAL A 478 -1.23 -25.75 9.01
C VAL A 478 -1.50 -26.03 7.53
N ALA A 479 -0.48 -26.49 6.80
CA ALA A 479 -0.61 -26.82 5.37
C ALA A 479 -1.47 -28.06 5.09
N GLY A 480 -1.89 -28.80 6.12
CA GLY A 480 -2.70 -30.01 5.97
C GLY A 480 -1.95 -31.20 5.37
N ARG A 481 -0.62 -31.28 5.56
CA ARG A 481 0.26 -32.29 4.96
C ARG A 481 0.36 -33.55 5.86
N LEU A 482 -0.66 -34.33 5.83
CA LEU A 482 -0.86 -35.45 6.78
C LEU A 482 0.31 -36.45 6.82
N GLU A 483 0.82 -36.85 5.64
CA GLU A 483 1.93 -37.82 5.54
C GLU A 483 3.26 -37.22 6.02
N ALA A 484 3.52 -35.96 5.70
CA ALA A 484 4.69 -35.22 6.19
C ALA A 484 4.64 -35.09 7.71
N MET A 485 3.48 -34.74 8.24
CA MET A 485 3.25 -34.62 9.67
C MET A 485 3.48 -35.96 10.39
N ARG A 486 2.92 -37.09 9.89
CA ARG A 486 3.19 -38.40 10.42
C ARG A 486 4.68 -38.74 10.41
N SER A 487 5.36 -38.45 9.30
CA SER A 487 6.81 -38.68 9.18
C SER A 487 7.61 -37.89 10.22
N LEU A 488 7.25 -36.65 10.48
CA LEU A 488 7.90 -35.81 11.50
C LEU A 488 7.62 -36.32 12.93
N ILE A 489 6.38 -36.73 13.22
CA ILE A 489 6.00 -37.31 14.51
C ILE A 489 6.76 -38.61 14.77
N ASP A 490 6.86 -39.50 13.76
CA ASP A 490 7.62 -40.76 13.86
C ASP A 490 9.11 -40.53 14.14
N GLN A 491 9.64 -39.36 13.74
CA GLN A 491 11.04 -38.94 13.98
C GLN A 491 11.20 -38.15 15.29
N GLY A 492 10.16 -38.03 16.11
CA GLY A 492 10.22 -37.42 17.42
C GLY A 492 10.01 -35.89 17.42
N ALA A 493 9.26 -35.37 16.46
CA ALA A 493 8.86 -33.96 16.50
C ALA A 493 8.03 -33.66 17.75
N ASP A 494 8.33 -32.53 18.39
CA ASP A 494 7.60 -32.02 19.54
C ASP A 494 6.20 -31.55 19.13
N LEU A 495 5.17 -32.26 19.61
CA LEU A 495 3.76 -32.00 19.27
C LEU A 495 3.28 -30.64 19.78
N ASP A 496 3.90 -30.14 20.86
CA ASP A 496 3.52 -28.93 21.58
C ASP A 496 4.55 -27.81 21.40
N ALA A 497 5.36 -27.91 20.35
CA ALA A 497 6.36 -26.95 19.97
C ALA A 497 5.76 -25.55 19.79
N THR A 498 6.09 -24.58 20.67
CA THR A 498 5.53 -23.22 20.67
C THR A 498 6.23 -22.31 19.66
N ALA A 499 5.50 -21.56 18.84
CA ALA A 499 6.00 -20.46 18.01
C ALA A 499 6.17 -19.16 18.84
N ASN A 500 6.65 -18.08 18.21
CA ASN A 500 6.89 -16.81 18.90
C ASN A 500 5.62 -16.16 19.49
N ASP A 501 4.46 -16.47 18.92
CA ASP A 501 3.13 -16.07 19.42
C ASP A 501 2.60 -16.99 20.52
N GLY A 502 3.38 -18.00 20.95
CA GLY A 502 2.96 -19.03 21.90
C GLY A 502 2.02 -20.10 21.32
N GLY A 503 1.69 -20.00 20.04
CA GLY A 503 0.86 -20.99 19.35
C GLY A 503 1.62 -22.31 19.15
N VAL A 504 0.90 -23.45 19.28
CA VAL A 504 1.41 -24.79 18.98
C VAL A 504 0.81 -25.31 17.66
N PRO A 505 1.35 -26.38 17.04
CA PRO A 505 0.81 -26.94 15.79
C PRO A 505 -0.70 -27.13 15.80
N LEU A 506 -1.26 -27.51 16.94
CA LEU A 506 -2.70 -27.71 17.12
C LEU A 506 -3.53 -26.42 17.00
N HIS A 507 -2.98 -25.26 17.39
CA HIS A 507 -3.65 -23.95 17.18
C HIS A 507 -3.84 -23.66 15.69
N GLY A 508 -2.79 -23.79 14.91
CA GLY A 508 -2.84 -23.55 13.48
C GLY A 508 -3.74 -24.52 12.74
N ALA A 509 -3.60 -25.83 13.00
CA ALA A 509 -4.45 -26.85 12.40
C ALA A 509 -5.94 -26.62 12.73
N ALA A 510 -6.24 -26.27 13.96
CA ALA A 510 -7.60 -26.04 14.44
C ALA A 510 -8.19 -24.75 13.85
N PHE A 511 -7.43 -23.67 13.80
CA PHE A 511 -7.83 -22.40 13.18
C PHE A 511 -8.25 -22.60 11.70
N PHE A 512 -7.47 -23.36 10.94
CA PHE A 512 -7.74 -23.65 9.53
C PHE A 512 -8.68 -24.86 9.30
N GLY A 513 -9.34 -25.35 10.34
CA GLY A 513 -10.35 -26.43 10.22
C GLY A 513 -9.80 -27.74 9.67
N ARG A 514 -8.50 -28.05 9.90
CA ARG A 514 -7.84 -29.26 9.41
C ARG A 514 -8.21 -30.49 10.25
N TYR A 515 -9.43 -30.99 10.07
CA TYR A 515 -10.01 -32.03 10.91
C TYR A 515 -9.09 -33.25 11.05
N ASP A 516 -8.62 -33.82 9.94
CA ASP A 516 -7.79 -35.04 9.94
C ASP A 516 -6.43 -34.82 10.60
N VAL A 517 -5.87 -33.62 10.44
CA VAL A 517 -4.61 -33.18 11.07
C VAL A 517 -4.78 -33.03 12.57
N VAL A 518 -5.86 -32.37 13.00
CA VAL A 518 -6.21 -32.22 14.43
C VAL A 518 -6.40 -33.59 15.09
N GLU A 519 -7.09 -34.53 14.40
CA GLU A 519 -7.28 -35.90 14.90
C GLU A 519 -5.93 -36.63 15.12
N VAL A 520 -5.01 -36.50 14.16
CA VAL A 520 -3.68 -37.13 14.28
C VAL A 520 -2.86 -36.48 15.39
N LEU A 521 -2.85 -35.16 15.53
CA LEU A 521 -2.13 -34.47 16.62
C LEU A 521 -2.65 -34.92 17.99
N LEU A 522 -3.97 -34.94 18.18
CA LEU A 522 -4.59 -35.32 19.44
C LEU A 522 -4.38 -36.81 19.77
N THR A 523 -4.52 -37.71 18.78
CA THR A 523 -4.27 -39.13 18.98
C THR A 523 -2.78 -39.45 19.18
N SER A 524 -1.88 -38.59 18.72
CA SER A 524 -0.45 -38.69 18.98
C SER A 524 -0.03 -38.12 20.34
N GLY A 525 -0.94 -37.41 21.05
CA GLY A 525 -0.72 -36.95 22.42
C GLY A 525 -0.48 -35.46 22.57
N ALA A 526 -0.78 -34.61 21.53
CA ALA A 526 -0.74 -33.15 21.66
C ALA A 526 -1.72 -32.69 22.77
N ASP A 527 -1.29 -31.71 23.57
CA ASP A 527 -2.14 -31.15 24.63
C ASP A 527 -3.14 -30.15 24.04
N PRO A 528 -4.46 -30.43 24.07
CA PRO A 528 -5.50 -29.57 23.52
C PRO A 528 -5.74 -28.28 24.32
N ASN A 529 -5.06 -28.10 25.46
CA ASN A 529 -5.30 -27.00 26.40
C ASN A 529 -4.14 -26.01 26.53
N ILE A 530 -3.09 -26.17 25.74
CA ILE A 530 -2.00 -25.17 25.69
C ILE A 530 -2.59 -23.83 25.26
N ARG A 531 -2.07 -22.77 25.88
CA ARG A 531 -2.49 -21.40 25.62
C ARG A 531 -1.41 -20.66 24.87
N ASN A 532 -1.80 -19.94 23.82
CA ASN A 532 -0.91 -19.00 23.15
C ASN A 532 -0.64 -17.77 24.03
N ASN A 533 0.18 -16.83 23.57
CA ASN A 533 0.53 -15.62 24.34
C ASN A 533 -0.68 -14.71 24.64
N GLU A 534 -1.76 -14.83 23.87
CA GLU A 534 -3.03 -14.15 24.10
C GLU A 534 -3.94 -14.88 25.10
N GLY A 535 -3.52 -16.06 25.53
CA GLY A 535 -4.24 -16.90 26.49
C GLY A 535 -5.31 -17.82 25.87
N TYR A 536 -5.40 -17.92 24.55
CA TYR A 536 -6.36 -18.75 23.84
C TYR A 536 -5.87 -20.19 23.69
N THR A 537 -6.78 -21.14 23.86
CA THR A 537 -6.57 -22.56 23.53
C THR A 537 -6.89 -22.81 22.03
N PRO A 538 -6.48 -23.95 21.46
CA PRO A 538 -6.90 -24.35 20.11
C PRO A 538 -8.42 -24.33 19.92
N MET A 539 -9.19 -24.64 20.99
CA MET A 539 -10.66 -24.58 20.96
C MET A 539 -11.17 -23.13 20.84
N ASP A 540 -10.56 -22.16 21.54
CA ASP A 540 -10.96 -20.76 21.49
C ASP A 540 -10.76 -20.16 20.09
N VAL A 541 -9.58 -20.36 19.49
CA VAL A 541 -9.28 -19.83 18.16
C VAL A 541 -10.17 -20.47 17.08
N THR A 542 -10.61 -21.72 17.28
CA THR A 542 -11.49 -22.42 16.35
C THR A 542 -12.95 -22.01 16.50
N ALA A 543 -13.41 -21.75 17.71
CA ALA A 543 -14.79 -21.37 18.01
C ALA A 543 -15.06 -19.88 17.76
N ALA A 544 -14.04 -19.07 17.53
CA ALA A 544 -14.18 -17.65 17.19
C ALA A 544 -15.13 -17.47 16.01
N PRO A 545 -16.06 -16.48 16.05
CA PRO A 545 -17.04 -16.26 15.00
C PRO A 545 -16.36 -16.02 13.64
N TRP A 546 -16.78 -16.76 12.61
CA TRP A 546 -16.30 -16.56 11.26
C TRP A 546 -16.99 -15.36 10.62
N ASN A 547 -16.29 -14.27 10.50
CA ASN A 547 -16.72 -13.02 9.87
C ASN A 547 -15.69 -12.60 8.80
N GLN A 548 -15.90 -11.48 8.15
CA GLN A 548 -15.04 -10.98 7.09
C GLN A 548 -13.60 -10.69 7.59
N ASP A 549 -13.45 -10.18 8.82
CA ASP A 549 -12.14 -9.92 9.41
C ASP A 549 -11.37 -11.23 9.68
N MET A 550 -12.08 -12.25 10.19
CA MET A 550 -11.50 -13.57 10.44
C MET A 550 -11.12 -14.29 9.14
N GLN A 551 -11.93 -14.14 8.10
CA GLN A 551 -11.61 -14.67 6.78
C GLN A 551 -10.38 -13.96 6.21
N GLY A 552 -10.31 -12.62 6.28
CA GLY A 552 -9.15 -11.87 5.83
C GLY A 552 -7.86 -12.22 6.58
N LEU A 553 -7.96 -12.49 7.88
CA LEU A 553 -6.82 -13.00 8.67
C LEU A 553 -6.39 -14.40 8.20
N ALA A 554 -7.34 -15.30 7.96
CA ALA A 554 -7.04 -16.64 7.46
C ALA A 554 -6.40 -16.60 6.07
N GLU A 555 -6.91 -15.77 5.16
CA GLU A 555 -6.33 -15.53 3.84
C GLU A 555 -4.91 -14.96 3.95
N PHE A 556 -4.72 -13.96 4.80
CA PHE A 556 -3.38 -13.38 5.05
C PHE A 556 -2.37 -14.42 5.56
N VAL A 557 -2.75 -15.25 6.56
CA VAL A 557 -1.86 -16.28 7.09
C VAL A 557 -1.60 -17.37 6.05
N ALA A 558 -2.61 -17.76 5.28
CA ALA A 558 -2.49 -18.71 4.18
C ALA A 558 -1.45 -18.25 3.15
N ASP A 559 -1.53 -16.97 2.78
CA ASP A 559 -0.63 -16.33 1.84
C ASP A 559 0.80 -16.22 2.39
N LEU A 560 0.94 -15.83 3.65
CA LEU A 560 2.23 -15.72 4.34
C LEU A 560 3.00 -17.04 4.34
N ILE A 561 2.28 -18.16 4.53
CA ILE A 561 2.89 -19.49 4.51
C ILE A 561 2.88 -20.16 3.12
N GLY A 562 2.38 -19.46 2.08
CA GLY A 562 2.34 -19.96 0.70
C GLY A 562 1.48 -21.22 0.51
N VAL A 563 0.31 -21.26 1.15
CA VAL A 563 -0.64 -22.39 1.07
C VAL A 563 -2.02 -21.89 0.69
N SER A 564 -2.65 -22.49 -0.32
CA SER A 564 -4.02 -22.14 -0.72
C SER A 564 -5.03 -22.92 0.12
N PHE A 565 -6.08 -22.23 0.58
CA PHE A 565 -7.20 -22.84 1.31
C PHE A 565 -8.52 -22.50 0.63
N ASP A 566 -9.42 -23.47 0.63
CA ASP A 566 -10.85 -23.21 0.39
C ASP A 566 -11.46 -22.64 1.69
N MET A 567 -11.72 -21.32 1.71
CA MET A 567 -12.22 -20.64 2.91
C MET A 567 -13.63 -21.09 3.32
N ASP A 568 -14.45 -21.55 2.37
CA ASP A 568 -15.76 -22.13 2.67
C ASP A 568 -15.60 -23.49 3.35
N GLU A 569 -14.63 -24.29 2.93
CA GLU A 569 -14.27 -25.54 3.59
C GLU A 569 -13.70 -25.29 5.00
N VAL A 570 -12.79 -24.34 5.15
CA VAL A 570 -12.26 -23.91 6.47
C VAL A 570 -13.41 -23.57 7.40
N LYS A 571 -14.31 -22.69 6.97
CA LYS A 571 -15.49 -22.28 7.73
C LYS A 571 -16.38 -23.45 8.11
N ALA A 572 -16.65 -24.37 7.17
CA ALA A 572 -17.53 -25.51 7.37
C ALA A 572 -16.94 -26.56 8.35
N ASN A 573 -15.61 -26.72 8.36
CA ASN A 573 -14.94 -27.72 9.19
C ASN A 573 -14.69 -27.25 10.64
N ARG A 574 -14.58 -25.94 10.90
CA ARG A 574 -14.30 -25.42 12.26
C ARG A 574 -15.24 -25.94 13.35
N PRO A 575 -16.58 -26.02 13.18
CA PRO A 575 -17.46 -26.61 14.19
C PRO A 575 -17.16 -28.09 14.47
N ARG A 576 -16.74 -28.85 13.45
CA ARG A 576 -16.38 -30.28 13.60
C ARG A 576 -15.08 -30.44 14.39
N VAL A 577 -14.09 -29.52 14.13
CA VAL A 577 -12.84 -29.47 14.89
C VAL A 577 -13.09 -29.14 16.36
N VAL A 578 -14.02 -28.20 16.66
CA VAL A 578 -14.45 -27.94 18.06
C VAL A 578 -14.99 -29.20 18.73
N GLY A 579 -15.82 -29.96 18.03
CA GLY A 579 -16.33 -31.26 18.55
C GLY A 579 -15.20 -32.24 18.85
N LEU A 580 -14.25 -32.38 17.92
CA LEU A 580 -13.11 -33.27 18.06
C LEU A 580 -12.17 -32.88 19.23
N LEU A 581 -11.89 -31.58 19.37
CA LEU A 581 -11.12 -31.06 20.50
C LEU A 581 -11.81 -31.39 21.84
N ALA A 582 -13.14 -31.21 21.90
CA ALA A 582 -13.92 -31.53 23.11
C ALA A 582 -13.87 -33.03 23.46
N GLU A 583 -13.96 -33.90 22.46
CA GLU A 583 -13.86 -35.37 22.65
C GLU A 583 -12.52 -35.79 23.24
N HIS A 584 -11.44 -35.05 22.94
CA HIS A 584 -10.08 -35.27 23.45
C HIS A 584 -9.73 -34.41 24.69
N GLY A 585 -10.74 -33.87 25.38
CA GLY A 585 -10.54 -33.11 26.62
C GLY A 585 -10.09 -31.67 26.43
N GLY A 586 -10.16 -31.17 25.20
CA GLY A 586 -9.98 -29.74 24.92
C GLY A 586 -11.06 -28.93 25.63
N THR A 587 -10.64 -27.89 26.26
CA THR A 587 -11.52 -26.93 26.93
C THR A 587 -11.34 -25.57 26.31
N TYR A 588 -12.40 -24.81 26.27
CA TYR A 588 -12.19 -23.36 26.10
C TYR A 588 -11.22 -22.92 27.19
N SER A 589 -10.25 -22.04 26.82
CA SER A 589 -9.56 -21.26 27.85
C SER A 589 -10.68 -20.85 28.76
N VAL A 590 -10.75 -21.39 30.01
CA VAL A 590 -11.97 -21.14 30.77
C VAL A 590 -12.43 -19.77 30.36
N MET A 591 -13.44 -19.71 29.45
CA MET A 591 -14.31 -18.59 29.56
C MET A 591 -14.70 -18.72 31.01
N LEU A 592 -13.83 -18.16 31.87
CA LEU A 592 -14.31 -17.55 33.07
C LEU A 592 -15.61 -16.93 32.60
N PRO A 593 -16.80 -17.41 33.05
CA PRO A 593 -18.08 -16.92 32.59
C PRO A 593 -17.85 -15.44 32.42
N LYS A 594 -18.01 -14.89 31.16
CA LYS A 594 -17.70 -13.49 30.77
C LYS A 594 -17.53 -12.74 32.07
N PRO A 595 -16.29 -12.58 32.53
CA PRO A 595 -16.05 -12.61 33.97
C PRO A 595 -16.93 -11.53 34.53
N ALA A 596 -17.51 -11.70 35.73
CA ALA A 596 -18.03 -10.56 36.46
C ALA A 596 -17.11 -9.34 36.28
N GLY A 597 -15.86 -9.49 35.87
CA GLY A 597 -14.88 -8.55 35.40
C GLY A 597 -15.07 -7.91 34.03
N SER A 598 -15.75 -8.48 33.05
CA SER A 598 -16.05 -7.73 31.81
C SER A 598 -17.00 -6.58 32.12
N ALA A 599 -17.78 -6.70 33.17
CA ALA A 599 -18.62 -5.63 33.67
C ALA A 599 -17.82 -4.51 34.36
N VAL A 600 -16.65 -4.78 34.98
CA VAL A 600 -15.87 -3.74 35.65
C VAL A 600 -15.21 -2.80 34.64
N TRP A 601 -14.62 -3.33 33.56
CA TRP A 601 -14.01 -2.49 32.50
C TRP A 601 -15.07 -1.68 31.75
N SER A 602 -16.17 -2.31 31.32
CA SER A 602 -17.25 -1.60 30.64
C SER A 602 -17.93 -0.58 31.56
N ALA A 603 -18.18 -0.93 32.82
CA ALA A 603 -18.76 0.00 33.77
C ALA A 603 -17.82 1.18 34.09
N ALA A 604 -16.51 0.94 34.20
CA ALA A 604 -15.51 1.98 34.37
C ALA A 604 -15.41 2.88 33.14
N ARG A 605 -15.38 2.28 31.94
CA ARG A 605 -15.35 2.99 30.66
C ARG A 605 -16.56 3.86 30.45
N ASP A 606 -17.75 3.32 30.71
CA ASP A 606 -19.02 3.99 30.45
C ASP A 606 -19.47 4.93 31.63
N GLY A 607 -18.70 4.96 32.73
CA GLY A 607 -19.00 5.75 33.90
C GLY A 607 -20.26 5.27 34.65
N ASN A 608 -20.62 3.99 34.47
CA ASN A 608 -21.83 3.41 35.12
C ASN A 608 -21.49 3.01 36.55
N LEU A 609 -21.60 3.99 37.46
CA LEU A 609 -21.24 3.85 38.88
C LEU A 609 -21.98 2.71 39.59
N PRO A 610 -23.32 2.53 39.44
CA PRO A 610 -24.02 1.43 40.07
C PRO A 610 -23.51 0.04 39.62
N ALA A 611 -23.22 -0.14 38.32
CA ALA A 611 -22.69 -1.37 37.79
C ALA A 611 -21.22 -1.59 38.24
N LEU A 612 -20.42 -0.51 38.30
CA LEU A 612 -19.05 -0.55 38.77
C LEU A 612 -18.97 -0.93 40.25
N GLU A 613 -19.78 -0.30 41.10
CA GLU A 613 -19.83 -0.61 42.52
C GLU A 613 -20.24 -2.06 42.76
N LYS A 614 -21.31 -2.51 42.07
CA LYS A 614 -21.76 -3.88 42.18
C LYS A 614 -20.71 -4.91 41.78
N THR A 615 -20.02 -4.70 40.67
CA THR A 615 -19.00 -5.64 40.21
C THR A 615 -17.79 -5.71 41.12
N LEU A 616 -17.37 -4.59 41.67
CA LEU A 616 -16.30 -4.52 42.66
C LEU A 616 -16.72 -5.16 44.00
N ASP A 617 -17.96 -4.96 44.44
CA ASP A 617 -18.52 -5.58 45.64
C ASP A 617 -18.69 -7.13 45.46
N ASP A 618 -18.95 -7.57 44.25
CA ASP A 618 -19.03 -8.98 43.88
C ASP A 618 -17.62 -9.64 43.77
N GLY A 619 -16.53 -8.88 44.03
CA GLY A 619 -15.14 -9.38 44.14
C GLY A 619 -14.36 -9.30 42.84
N ALA A 620 -14.75 -8.46 41.88
CA ALA A 620 -13.92 -8.20 40.71
C ALA A 620 -12.61 -7.50 41.12
N ASP A 621 -11.49 -7.95 40.57
CA ASP A 621 -10.19 -7.33 40.75
C ASP A 621 -10.13 -5.95 40.05
N PRO A 622 -9.94 -4.83 40.79
CA PRO A 622 -9.93 -3.50 40.23
C PRO A 622 -8.71 -3.20 39.35
N ASP A 623 -7.68 -4.05 39.39
CA ASP A 623 -6.41 -3.87 38.67
C ASP A 623 -6.18 -4.88 37.54
N ARG A 624 -7.15 -5.77 37.33
CA ARG A 624 -7.02 -6.74 36.26
C ARG A 624 -7.06 -6.07 34.89
N LEU A 625 -6.11 -6.41 34.02
CA LEU A 625 -6.13 -5.97 32.62
C LEU A 625 -7.19 -6.72 31.82
N ASP A 626 -7.84 -6.03 30.85
CA ASP A 626 -8.74 -6.64 29.89
C ASP A 626 -7.97 -7.32 28.74
N ASP A 627 -8.69 -7.80 27.73
CA ASP A 627 -8.15 -8.42 26.52
C ASP A 627 -7.28 -7.50 25.66
N LYS A 628 -7.38 -6.19 25.85
CA LYS A 628 -6.53 -5.17 25.22
C LYS A 628 -5.34 -4.75 26.12
N GLY A 629 -5.18 -5.41 27.26
CA GLY A 629 -4.16 -5.08 28.23
C GLY A 629 -4.40 -3.76 28.97
N ILE A 630 -5.64 -3.31 29.14
CA ILE A 630 -6.01 -2.02 29.75
C ILE A 630 -6.72 -2.26 31.07
N SER A 631 -6.30 -1.55 32.14
CA SER A 631 -6.92 -1.63 33.45
C SER A 631 -8.26 -0.89 33.52
N PRO A 632 -9.18 -1.22 34.45
CA PRO A 632 -10.42 -0.46 34.67
C PRO A 632 -10.16 1.02 34.94
N LEU A 633 -9.10 1.34 35.71
CA LEU A 633 -8.74 2.72 36.00
C LEU A 633 -8.23 3.44 34.74
N SER A 634 -7.48 2.76 33.88
CA SER A 634 -7.06 3.32 32.59
C SER A 634 -8.24 3.53 31.65
N TRP A 635 -9.22 2.62 31.60
CA TRP A 635 -10.45 2.84 30.83
C TRP A 635 -11.24 4.06 31.29
N ALA A 636 -11.40 4.23 32.61
CA ALA A 636 -12.03 5.42 33.17
C ALA A 636 -11.24 6.69 32.81
N ALA A 637 -9.91 6.61 32.83
CA ALA A 637 -9.03 7.73 32.47
C ALA A 637 -9.09 8.09 30.96
N ILE A 638 -9.12 7.09 30.07
CA ILE A 638 -9.32 7.24 28.63
C ILE A 638 -10.61 8.01 28.32
N MET A 639 -11.68 7.66 29.01
CA MET A 639 -13.01 8.25 28.81
C MET A 639 -13.25 9.53 29.60
N GLY A 640 -12.38 9.87 30.55
CA GLY A 640 -12.54 11.03 31.43
C GLY A 640 -13.65 10.85 32.49
N GLN A 641 -13.87 9.63 32.96
CA GLN A 641 -14.89 9.26 33.94
C GLN A 641 -14.38 9.47 35.38
N ASP A 642 -14.26 10.72 35.78
CA ASP A 642 -13.62 11.13 37.05
C ASP A 642 -14.28 10.48 38.29
N ASP A 643 -15.60 10.24 38.29
CA ASP A 643 -16.27 9.60 39.41
C ASP A 643 -16.05 8.08 39.47
N ALA A 644 -15.88 7.43 38.28
CA ALA A 644 -15.46 6.04 38.24
C ALA A 644 -14.02 5.86 38.75
N ILE A 645 -13.12 6.79 38.42
CA ILE A 645 -11.76 6.84 38.97
C ILE A 645 -11.81 6.93 40.51
N LYS A 646 -12.57 7.84 41.06
CA LYS A 646 -12.71 7.99 42.53
C LYS A 646 -13.22 6.70 43.17
N MET A 647 -14.20 6.03 42.53
CA MET A 647 -14.74 4.77 43.03
C MET A 647 -13.73 3.64 43.00
N LEU A 648 -12.99 3.47 41.87
CA LEU A 648 -11.94 2.48 41.73
C LEU A 648 -10.83 2.68 42.78
N LEU A 649 -10.37 3.91 42.96
CA LEU A 649 -9.37 4.24 43.99
C LEU A 649 -9.86 3.99 45.43
N LYS A 650 -11.19 4.18 45.70
CA LYS A 650 -11.80 3.83 46.98
C LYS A 650 -11.85 2.32 47.23
N LYS A 651 -11.81 1.54 46.14
CA LYS A 651 -11.80 0.09 46.14
C LYS A 651 -10.37 -0.48 45.90
N ASP A 652 -9.40 0.29 46.33
CA ASP A 652 -7.96 -0.07 46.37
C ASP A 652 -7.31 -0.35 45.00
N ALA A 653 -7.86 0.19 43.88
CA ALA A 653 -7.20 0.16 42.60
C ALA A 653 -5.84 0.86 42.63
N ASP A 654 -4.82 0.24 42.04
CA ASP A 654 -3.50 0.86 41.90
C ASP A 654 -3.55 2.01 40.89
N ILE A 655 -3.37 3.23 41.41
CA ILE A 655 -3.39 4.46 40.59
C ILE A 655 -2.30 4.48 39.52
N ASN A 656 -1.24 3.71 39.71
CA ASN A 656 -0.10 3.61 38.82
C ASN A 656 -0.08 2.29 38.03
N ARG A 657 -1.18 1.50 38.06
CA ARG A 657 -1.25 0.21 37.37
C ARG A 657 -0.86 0.38 35.91
N PRO A 658 0.26 -0.23 35.44
CA PRO A 658 0.62 -0.16 34.04
C PRO A 658 -0.28 -1.05 33.18
N ASN A 659 -0.65 -0.55 32.01
CA ASN A 659 -1.24 -1.31 30.92
C ASN A 659 -0.19 -2.19 30.23
N ALA A 660 -0.58 -3.00 29.26
CA ALA A 660 0.34 -3.86 28.51
C ALA A 660 1.46 -3.09 27.78
N ASP A 661 1.20 -1.85 27.36
CA ASP A 661 2.19 -0.93 26.77
C ASP A 661 3.09 -0.23 27.81
N GLY A 662 2.96 -0.56 29.09
CA GLY A 662 3.65 0.09 30.21
C GLY A 662 3.09 1.47 30.58
N GLY A 663 2.10 1.98 29.82
CA GLY A 663 1.44 3.25 30.12
C GLY A 663 0.53 3.17 31.34
N THR A 664 0.56 4.18 32.21
CA THR A 664 -0.33 4.28 33.39
C THR A 664 -1.63 5.03 33.04
N PRO A 665 -2.65 5.03 33.91
CA PRO A 665 -3.83 5.88 33.73
C PRO A 665 -3.50 7.34 33.48
N LEU A 666 -2.40 7.85 34.06
CA LEU A 666 -1.94 9.23 33.82
C LEU A 666 -1.45 9.45 32.39
N HIS A 667 -0.75 8.47 31.79
CA HIS A 667 -0.36 8.50 30.39
C HIS A 667 -1.60 8.58 29.48
N ALA A 668 -2.56 7.72 29.73
CA ALA A 668 -3.81 7.64 28.94
C ALA A 668 -4.62 8.95 29.01
N ALA A 669 -4.80 9.49 30.21
CA ALA A 669 -5.51 10.76 30.42
C ALA A 669 -4.79 11.94 29.76
N ALA A 670 -3.47 12.01 29.87
CA ALA A 670 -2.65 13.09 29.30
C ALA A 670 -2.72 13.03 27.77
N PHE A 671 -2.51 11.86 27.19
CA PHE A 671 -2.48 11.67 25.76
C PHE A 671 -3.83 11.99 25.07
N LEU A 672 -4.94 11.59 25.67
CA LEU A 672 -6.28 11.84 25.16
C LEU A 672 -6.91 13.18 25.62
N GLY A 673 -6.11 14.09 26.17
CA GLY A 673 -6.53 15.44 26.47
C GLY A 673 -7.53 15.58 27.64
N ARG A 674 -7.54 14.64 28.59
CA ARG A 674 -8.47 14.61 29.72
C ARG A 674 -7.98 15.47 30.90
N ALA A 675 -7.94 16.78 30.74
CA ALA A 675 -7.31 17.71 31.68
C ALA A 675 -7.85 17.64 33.11
N SER A 676 -9.16 17.40 33.30
CA SER A 676 -9.74 17.18 34.65
C SER A 676 -9.24 15.90 35.29
N THR A 677 -9.16 14.85 34.49
CA THR A 677 -8.68 13.53 34.93
C THR A 677 -7.19 13.55 35.28
N VAL A 678 -6.37 14.22 34.48
CA VAL A 678 -4.94 14.42 34.78
C VAL A 678 -4.78 15.10 36.15
N ARG A 679 -5.55 16.16 36.38
CA ARG A 679 -5.53 16.87 37.68
C ARG A 679 -5.95 15.93 38.82
N LEU A 680 -7.05 15.21 38.63
CA LEU A 680 -7.57 14.28 39.65
C LEU A 680 -6.54 13.19 39.97
N LEU A 681 -5.92 12.59 38.99
CA LEU A 681 -4.89 11.54 39.18
C LEU A 681 -3.67 12.08 39.92
N LEU A 682 -3.19 13.28 39.57
CA LEU A 682 -2.07 13.93 40.27
C LEU A 682 -2.40 14.31 41.72
N GLU A 683 -3.62 14.81 41.97
CA GLU A 683 -4.12 15.10 43.33
C GLU A 683 -4.22 13.82 44.17
N ARG A 684 -4.49 12.68 43.56
CA ARG A 684 -4.59 11.39 44.24
C ARG A 684 -3.27 10.64 44.33
N GLY A 685 -2.16 11.24 43.85
CA GLY A 685 -0.81 10.72 44.03
C GLY A 685 -0.30 9.85 42.89
N ALA A 686 -0.85 9.96 41.67
CA ALA A 686 -0.28 9.33 40.50
C ALA A 686 1.18 9.77 40.32
N ASP A 687 2.05 8.80 40.09
CA ASP A 687 3.45 9.03 39.83
C ASP A 687 3.69 9.47 38.39
N ARG A 688 4.14 10.70 38.21
CA ARG A 688 4.40 11.33 36.92
C ARG A 688 5.68 10.87 36.23
N ASP A 689 6.57 10.21 36.98
CA ASP A 689 7.91 9.87 36.56
C ASP A 689 8.00 8.42 36.02
N ILE A 690 6.89 7.66 36.11
CA ILE A 690 6.78 6.32 35.50
C ILE A 690 6.92 6.44 33.99
N ARG A 691 7.70 5.51 33.42
CA ARG A 691 7.92 5.42 31.97
C ARG A 691 7.20 4.23 31.39
N ASN A 692 6.56 4.43 30.24
CA ASN A 692 5.98 3.36 29.43
C ASN A 692 7.08 2.52 28.74
N ASN A 693 6.72 1.49 27.98
CA ASN A 693 7.66 0.60 27.29
C ASN A 693 8.53 1.33 26.24
N ASN A 694 8.12 2.52 25.78
CA ASN A 694 8.91 3.41 24.92
C ASN A 694 9.85 4.32 25.69
N GLY A 695 9.96 4.17 27.02
CA GLY A 695 10.79 4.99 27.89
C GLY A 695 10.24 6.40 28.15
N GLN A 696 9.00 6.70 27.80
CA GLN A 696 8.36 8.01 27.90
C GLN A 696 7.55 8.14 29.18
N THR A 697 7.63 9.28 29.86
CA THR A 697 6.67 9.68 30.91
C THR A 697 5.38 10.21 30.27
N ALA A 698 4.33 10.38 31.07
CA ALA A 698 3.10 11.00 30.61
C ALA A 698 3.32 12.41 30.02
N LEU A 699 4.32 13.15 30.53
CA LEU A 699 4.73 14.43 29.96
C LEU A 699 5.46 14.24 28.62
N ASP A 700 6.41 13.30 28.57
CA ASP A 700 7.21 13.05 27.34
C ASP A 700 6.30 12.67 26.16
N SER A 701 5.23 11.91 26.41
CA SER A 701 4.30 11.47 25.37
C SER A 701 3.53 12.61 24.66
N ILE A 702 3.47 13.79 25.27
CA ILE A 702 2.79 14.98 24.73
C ILE A 702 3.70 16.22 24.65
N ALA A 703 4.99 16.07 25.00
CA ALA A 703 5.93 17.20 25.11
C ALA A 703 6.27 17.84 23.76
N THR A 704 6.13 17.12 22.65
CA THR A 704 6.33 17.63 21.29
C THR A 704 5.26 18.67 20.90
N GLY A 705 4.21 18.80 21.71
CA GLY A 705 3.08 19.69 21.46
C GLY A 705 2.10 19.10 20.43
N TRP A 706 0.97 19.80 20.28
CA TRP A 706 -0.06 19.39 19.32
C TRP A 706 0.35 19.77 17.91
N ASN A 707 0.35 18.80 17.01
CA ASN A 707 0.60 18.96 15.58
C ASN A 707 -0.20 17.92 14.79
N GLN A 708 -0.16 17.98 13.47
CA GLN A 708 -0.92 17.09 12.57
C GLN A 708 -0.59 15.61 12.79
N GLN A 709 0.68 15.30 13.03
CA GLN A 709 1.12 13.93 13.32
C GLN A 709 0.49 13.41 14.62
N MET A 710 0.53 14.20 15.68
CA MET A 710 -0.08 13.83 16.96
C MET A 710 -1.61 13.72 16.86
N ARG A 711 -2.23 14.56 16.03
CA ARG A 711 -3.64 14.43 15.68
C ARG A 711 -3.93 13.06 15.06
N GLY A 712 -3.20 12.66 14.04
CA GLY A 712 -3.36 11.35 13.38
C GLY A 712 -3.15 10.18 14.33
N ILE A 713 -2.16 10.26 15.23
CA ILE A 713 -1.91 9.22 16.24
C ILE A 713 -3.08 9.14 17.22
N VAL A 714 -3.60 10.27 17.70
CA VAL A 714 -4.75 10.29 18.61
C VAL A 714 -6.00 9.73 17.93
N GLU A 715 -6.26 10.10 16.67
CA GLU A 715 -7.37 9.55 15.86
C GLU A 715 -7.24 8.03 15.66
N TYR A 716 -6.05 7.57 15.33
CA TYR A 716 -5.76 6.14 15.16
C TYR A 716 -5.97 5.34 16.45
N ILE A 717 -5.40 5.81 17.57
CA ILE A 717 -5.54 5.13 18.87
C ILE A 717 -6.99 5.18 19.34
N ALA A 718 -7.68 6.29 19.16
CA ALA A 718 -9.10 6.41 19.50
C ALA A 718 -9.95 5.43 18.68
N GLY A 719 -9.65 5.26 17.37
CA GLY A 719 -10.28 4.28 16.50
C GLY A 719 -10.03 2.85 16.95
N LEU A 720 -8.76 2.50 17.26
CA LEU A 720 -8.35 1.18 17.75
C LEU A 720 -9.07 0.82 19.07
N LEU A 721 -9.22 1.78 19.97
CA LEU A 721 -9.90 1.59 21.26
C LEU A 721 -11.43 1.72 21.14
N SER A 722 -11.96 2.11 19.98
CA SER A 722 -13.37 2.42 19.74
C SER A 722 -13.92 3.46 20.74
N VAL A 723 -13.14 4.53 21.00
CA VAL A 723 -13.50 5.63 21.89
C VAL A 723 -13.81 6.91 21.11
N PRO A 724 -14.88 7.63 21.45
CA PRO A 724 -15.18 8.91 20.81
C PRO A 724 -14.21 9.98 21.28
N VAL A 725 -13.41 10.52 20.36
CA VAL A 725 -12.46 11.60 20.63
C VAL A 725 -12.67 12.71 19.62
N ASP A 726 -12.66 13.94 20.10
CA ASP A 726 -12.60 15.14 19.28
C ASP A 726 -11.13 15.64 19.30
N PRO A 727 -10.36 15.43 18.23
CA PRO A 727 -8.94 15.74 18.22
C PRO A 727 -8.64 17.21 18.47
N ASP A 728 -9.51 18.12 18.02
CA ASP A 728 -9.32 19.55 18.22
C ASP A 728 -9.41 19.91 19.71
N LYS A 729 -10.32 19.28 20.44
CA LYS A 729 -10.40 19.45 21.91
C LYS A 729 -9.19 18.85 22.63
N VAL A 730 -8.66 17.75 22.14
CA VAL A 730 -7.42 17.16 22.66
C VAL A 730 -6.27 18.15 22.50
N GLY A 731 -6.10 18.69 21.30
CA GLY A 731 -5.04 19.67 21.01
C GLY A 731 -5.13 20.94 21.89
N LEU A 732 -6.35 21.43 22.10
CA LEU A 732 -6.59 22.59 22.97
C LEU A 732 -6.30 22.29 24.45
N ALA A 733 -6.43 21.03 24.89
CA ALA A 733 -6.19 20.66 26.29
C ALA A 733 -4.72 20.45 26.62
N TRP A 734 -3.88 20.04 25.65
CA TRP A 734 -2.47 19.68 25.88
C TRP A 734 -1.62 20.76 26.55
N PRO A 735 -1.67 22.07 26.15
CA PRO A 735 -0.88 23.09 26.84
C PRO A 735 -1.14 23.15 28.35
N GLY A 736 -2.41 23.09 28.73
CA GLY A 736 -2.79 23.08 30.15
C GLY A 736 -2.41 21.80 30.88
N ILE A 737 -2.42 20.66 30.21
CA ILE A 737 -1.97 19.36 30.74
C ILE A 737 -0.45 19.38 30.95
N ILE A 738 0.31 19.88 30.00
CA ILE A 738 1.77 20.06 30.11
C ILE A 738 2.13 20.90 31.33
N GLU A 739 1.41 21.99 31.59
CA GLU A 739 1.60 22.81 32.79
C GLU A 739 1.29 22.01 34.08
N GLN A 740 0.21 21.23 34.12
CA GLN A 740 -0.14 20.40 35.26
C GLN A 740 0.94 19.34 35.55
N LEU A 741 1.44 18.68 34.50
CA LEU A 741 2.49 17.65 34.63
C LEU A 741 3.86 18.24 35.04
N ARG A 742 4.14 19.50 34.66
CA ARG A 742 5.40 20.22 35.07
C ARG A 742 5.32 20.84 36.45
N ALA A 743 4.11 21.14 36.96
CA ALA A 743 3.95 21.79 38.24
C ALA A 743 4.58 20.96 39.36
N VAL A 744 5.60 21.49 40.00
CA VAL A 744 6.22 20.88 41.20
C VAL A 744 5.21 20.91 42.34
N LYS A 745 5.00 19.77 43.03
CA LYS A 745 4.26 19.78 44.29
C LYS A 745 4.93 20.80 45.21
N ARG A 746 4.26 21.92 45.53
CA ARG A 746 4.63 22.79 46.61
C ARG A 746 4.24 22.16 47.94
#